data_b12e14911297d882924ee844c0939f6d
#
_entry.id   b12e14911297d882924ee844c0939f6d
#
_cell.length_a   1.000
_cell.length_b   1.000
_cell.length_c   1.000
_cell.angle_alpha   90.00
_cell.angle_beta   90.00
_cell.angle_gamma   90.00
#
_symmetry.space_group_name_H-M   'P 1'
#
loop_
_entity.id
_entity.type
_entity.pdbx_description
1 polymer ?
#
loop_
_entity_poly.entity_id
_entity_poly.type
_entity_poly.pdbx_seq_one_letter_code
_entity_poly.pdbx_strand_id
1 'polypeptide(L)'
;MEHGSTRAVFISYARDDIVAAQRTAEALRSHGVEVWFDLDELRGGDAWDQKIRRQIRACTLFLPIISRRTQERAEGYFRLEWKLAVERTHLMAEGTPFLIPLVVDDISDAGAVVPAEFTRVQWTHLPGGLPTPAFIEQVKRLLSEPMKPAAPAAGSAATYKISSKSVAVLAFANLSQDPENEFFSDGISEEILNVIARIPGLRVAARTSAFSFKGRSAPVQEIARTLGVAHIVEGSVRRAGNRVRISAKLVSAADGFQIWSDTFDRELKDIFALQDEIAGLIARCLELKLGQAPRSAQEVNPEAYRLVLEARHFWSLRTDSGFASAEKAFLRAIEISPEFAQAHAGLADVYSIRSIFKGVSSGNLPAEDMERAKELATFALGLDPSLGEAHGTLAIYEIYARDFAAAERHFGIMLALNPNYAYGHLWHAHLFLARGRIDEALKAAERSTALDPLSVPARGFRSMLLNLSQRYDEAISTNDLAAALNDGPFMGFDSTRCFATFSLGRKDEAANLARKILFDDSPFARGWLSDDAAYVLKQTVPYEEACETVGKARAALPPDSSYHGTMLQALGHFEEALPFLEATPAVLQSRLYFHPLWDPVRTDARFHQLLAKLGCETEYKVGRETLAKILLENSTKR
;
A
#
# COMPACT_ATOMS: atom_id res chain seq x y z
N MET A 1 11.27 33.54 17.05
CA MET A 1 10.16 34.12 16.27
C MET A 1 9.42 32.95 15.68
N GLU A 2 8.25 32.65 16.24
CA GLU A 2 7.39 31.56 15.85
C GLU A 2 6.88 31.80 14.43
N HIS A 3 7.21 30.93 13.48
CA HIS A 3 6.52 30.90 12.20
C HIS A 3 5.16 30.23 12.42
N GLY A 4 4.16 31.08 12.72
CA GLY A 4 2.76 30.68 12.72
C GLY A 4 2.40 30.10 11.36
N SER A 5 1.71 28.97 11.36
CA SER A 5 1.07 28.35 10.20
C SER A 5 0.22 29.43 9.50
N THR A 6 0.67 29.92 8.34
CA THR A 6 -0.06 30.88 7.52
C THR A 6 -1.31 30.22 6.96
N ARG A 7 -2.48 30.70 7.41
CA ARG A 7 -3.80 30.20 6.99
C ARG A 7 -4.20 30.93 5.72
N ALA A 8 -3.84 30.35 4.56
CA ALA A 8 -4.06 30.96 3.27
C ALA A 8 -5.33 30.46 2.57
N VAL A 9 -5.90 31.32 1.74
CA VAL A 9 -7.01 31.03 0.82
C VAL A 9 -6.44 30.83 -0.58
N PHE A 10 -6.86 29.80 -1.31
CA PHE A 10 -6.53 29.62 -2.73
C PHE A 10 -7.74 29.96 -3.61
N ILE A 11 -7.59 30.87 -4.58
CA ILE A 11 -8.63 31.21 -5.55
C ILE A 11 -8.31 30.55 -6.88
N SER A 12 -9.22 29.68 -7.35
CA SER A 12 -9.15 29.01 -8.66
C SER A 12 -10.12 29.67 -9.63
N TYR A 13 -9.67 30.01 -10.83
CA TYR A 13 -10.48 30.75 -11.81
C TYR A 13 -10.12 30.41 -13.25
N ALA A 14 -11.07 30.57 -14.15
CA ALA A 14 -10.79 30.59 -15.59
C ALA A 14 -10.14 31.90 -15.99
N ARG A 15 -9.22 31.89 -16.94
CA ARG A 15 -8.47 33.08 -17.39
C ARG A 15 -9.36 34.30 -17.70
N ASP A 16 -10.54 34.04 -18.24
CA ASP A 16 -11.50 35.11 -18.61
C ASP A 16 -12.20 35.74 -17.39
N ASP A 17 -12.07 35.13 -16.21
CA ASP A 17 -12.63 35.59 -14.94
C ASP A 17 -11.59 36.28 -14.04
N ILE A 18 -10.42 36.61 -14.59
CA ILE A 18 -9.30 37.22 -13.86
C ILE A 18 -9.70 38.48 -13.08
N VAL A 19 -10.58 39.30 -13.64
CA VAL A 19 -11.04 40.54 -12.99
C VAL A 19 -11.87 40.26 -11.75
N ALA A 20 -12.72 39.22 -11.77
CA ALA A 20 -13.50 38.83 -10.62
C ALA A 20 -12.59 38.19 -9.55
N ALA A 21 -11.61 37.37 -9.96
CA ALA A 21 -10.61 36.79 -9.06
C ALA A 21 -9.75 37.85 -8.37
N GLN A 22 -9.28 38.86 -9.13
CA GLN A 22 -8.50 39.98 -8.58
C GLN A 22 -9.28 40.75 -7.52
N ARG A 23 -10.53 41.16 -7.84
CA ARG A 23 -11.40 41.89 -6.91
C ARG A 23 -11.63 41.11 -5.62
N THR A 24 -11.89 39.81 -5.74
CA THR A 24 -12.06 38.95 -4.59
C THR A 24 -10.77 38.85 -3.75
N ALA A 25 -9.62 38.67 -4.41
CA ALA A 25 -8.32 38.58 -3.76
C ALA A 25 -7.93 39.91 -3.05
N GLU A 26 -8.10 41.03 -3.70
CA GLU A 26 -7.79 42.37 -3.17
C GLU A 26 -8.66 42.69 -1.94
N ALA A 27 -9.96 42.39 -2.02
CA ALA A 27 -10.86 42.61 -0.90
C ALA A 27 -10.53 41.73 0.30
N LEU A 28 -10.18 40.48 0.11
CA LEU A 28 -9.75 39.61 1.19
C LEU A 28 -8.40 40.02 1.79
N ARG A 29 -7.43 40.40 0.93
CA ARG A 29 -6.11 40.90 1.35
C ARG A 29 -6.19 42.21 2.14
N SER A 30 -7.06 43.13 1.76
CA SER A 30 -7.26 44.38 2.49
C SER A 30 -7.80 44.21 3.90
N HIS A 31 -8.37 43.00 4.19
CA HIS A 31 -8.84 42.62 5.51
C HIS A 31 -7.91 41.62 6.25
N GLY A 32 -6.64 41.51 5.79
CA GLY A 32 -5.60 40.72 6.44
C GLY A 32 -5.62 39.22 6.15
N VAL A 33 -6.34 38.78 5.11
CA VAL A 33 -6.36 37.38 4.69
C VAL A 33 -5.23 37.14 3.70
N GLU A 34 -4.42 36.10 3.92
CA GLU A 34 -3.44 35.66 2.93
C GLU A 34 -4.16 34.94 1.77
N VAL A 35 -3.96 35.41 0.55
CA VAL A 35 -4.61 34.86 -0.63
C VAL A 35 -3.57 34.47 -1.66
N TRP A 36 -3.62 33.22 -2.08
CA TRP A 36 -2.84 32.66 -3.18
C TRP A 36 -3.71 32.63 -4.44
N PHE A 37 -3.26 33.36 -5.42
CA PHE A 37 -3.88 33.39 -6.72
C PHE A 37 -2.81 33.84 -7.73
N ASP A 38 -2.70 33.19 -8.85
CA ASP A 38 -1.58 33.40 -9.77
C ASP A 38 -1.97 34.31 -10.93
N LEU A 39 -1.22 35.41 -11.10
CA LEU A 39 -1.36 36.35 -12.22
C LEU A 39 -0.47 35.96 -13.43
N ASP A 40 0.54 35.10 -13.23
CA ASP A 40 1.59 34.78 -14.19
C ASP A 40 1.39 33.43 -14.90
N GLU A 41 0.28 33.24 -15.60
CA GLU A 41 -0.03 32.03 -16.38
C GLU A 41 0.81 31.82 -17.66
N LEU A 42 1.86 32.58 -17.91
CA LEU A 42 2.46 32.67 -19.26
C LEU A 42 3.74 31.86 -19.48
N ARG A 43 4.21 31.05 -18.53
CA ARG A 43 5.35 30.14 -18.77
C ARG A 43 5.09 28.74 -18.21
N GLY A 44 4.56 27.88 -19.10
CA GLY A 44 4.38 26.47 -18.80
C GLY A 44 5.70 25.77 -18.51
N GLY A 45 5.67 24.87 -17.49
CA GLY A 45 6.79 24.02 -17.14
C GLY A 45 6.50 23.24 -15.85
N ASP A 46 7.15 22.09 -15.65
CA ASP A 46 6.98 21.17 -14.51
C ASP A 46 7.07 21.84 -13.12
N ALA A 47 7.87 22.90 -12.99
CA ALA A 47 8.04 23.63 -11.74
C ALA A 47 6.77 24.40 -11.31
N TRP A 48 5.93 24.81 -12.26
CA TRP A 48 4.70 25.56 -12.00
C TRP A 48 3.55 24.64 -11.55
N ASP A 49 3.39 23.48 -12.17
CA ASP A 49 2.42 22.45 -11.77
C ASP A 49 2.68 21.96 -10.33
N GLN A 50 3.93 21.77 -9.97
CA GLN A 50 4.34 21.42 -8.61
C GLN A 50 4.02 22.54 -7.59
N LYS A 51 4.15 23.81 -7.97
CA LYS A 51 3.81 24.96 -7.11
C LYS A 51 2.31 24.97 -6.80
N ILE A 52 1.45 24.84 -7.82
CA ILE A 52 -0.01 24.81 -7.66
C ILE A 52 -0.45 23.63 -6.79
N ARG A 53 0.03 22.42 -7.08
CA ARG A 53 -0.27 21.23 -6.27
C ARG A 53 0.10 21.44 -4.79
N ARG A 54 1.26 22.05 -4.53
CA ARG A 54 1.70 22.39 -3.18
C ARG A 54 0.79 23.42 -2.51
N GLN A 55 0.41 24.49 -3.24
CA GLN A 55 -0.47 25.53 -2.71
C GLN A 55 -1.88 24.99 -2.41
N ILE A 56 -2.47 24.21 -3.32
CA ILE A 56 -3.78 23.58 -3.08
C ILE A 56 -3.72 22.62 -1.89
N ARG A 57 -2.60 21.89 -1.69
CA ARG A 57 -2.40 21.04 -0.51
C ARG A 57 -2.23 21.81 0.80
N ALA A 58 -1.70 23.03 0.75
CA ALA A 58 -1.38 23.83 1.93
C ALA A 58 -2.45 24.85 2.32
N CYS A 59 -3.32 25.30 1.38
CA CYS A 59 -4.32 26.33 1.67
C CYS A 59 -5.35 25.85 2.69
N THR A 60 -5.89 26.76 3.50
CA THR A 60 -6.94 26.43 4.48
C THR A 60 -8.32 26.40 3.83
N LEU A 61 -8.57 27.27 2.86
CA LEU A 61 -9.82 27.35 2.09
C LEU A 61 -9.53 27.39 0.60
N PHE A 62 -10.37 26.73 -0.19
CA PHE A 62 -10.32 26.73 -1.65
C PHE A 62 -11.59 27.36 -2.21
N LEU A 63 -11.43 28.43 -2.98
CA LEU A 63 -12.48 29.25 -3.55
C LEU A 63 -12.50 29.11 -5.08
N PRO A 64 -13.23 28.14 -5.65
CA PRO A 64 -13.39 28.05 -7.11
C PRO A 64 -14.37 29.12 -7.60
N ILE A 65 -13.97 29.90 -8.59
CA ILE A 65 -14.84 30.83 -9.30
C ILE A 65 -15.64 30.05 -10.35
N ILE A 66 -16.96 30.14 -10.25
CA ILE A 66 -17.92 29.55 -11.17
C ILE A 66 -18.58 30.68 -11.96
N SER A 67 -18.49 30.62 -13.29
CA SER A 67 -19.02 31.62 -14.20
C SER A 67 -19.56 30.93 -15.47
N ARG A 68 -20.34 31.63 -16.28
CA ARG A 68 -20.74 31.14 -17.61
C ARG A 68 -19.53 30.69 -18.43
N ARG A 69 -18.41 31.39 -18.32
CA ARG A 69 -17.15 31.10 -19.03
C ARG A 69 -16.52 29.78 -18.56
N THR A 70 -16.59 29.46 -17.26
CA THR A 70 -16.14 28.15 -16.75
C THR A 70 -17.05 27.02 -17.23
N GLN A 71 -18.33 27.26 -17.50
CA GLN A 71 -19.26 26.25 -18.04
C GLN A 71 -19.02 25.98 -19.53
N GLU A 72 -18.70 26.99 -20.31
CA GLU A 72 -18.45 26.89 -21.76
C GLU A 72 -17.10 26.21 -22.08
N ARG A 73 -16.15 26.17 -21.11
CA ARG A 73 -14.83 25.57 -21.29
C ARG A 73 -14.77 24.16 -20.80
N ALA A 74 -14.66 23.18 -21.70
CA ALA A 74 -14.46 21.77 -21.37
C ALA A 74 -13.08 21.51 -20.77
N GLU A 75 -12.04 22.31 -21.11
CA GLU A 75 -10.65 22.16 -20.72
C GLU A 75 -10.06 23.45 -20.16
N GLY A 76 -9.04 23.34 -19.27
CA GLY A 76 -8.31 24.44 -18.69
C GLY A 76 -7.68 24.09 -17.34
N TYR A 77 -6.65 24.84 -16.94
CA TYR A 77 -5.95 24.59 -15.68
C TYR A 77 -6.87 24.63 -14.46
N PHE A 78 -7.88 25.50 -14.43
CA PHE A 78 -8.86 25.53 -13.36
C PHE A 78 -9.58 24.18 -13.17
N ARG A 79 -9.77 23.39 -14.24
CA ARG A 79 -10.34 22.04 -14.14
C ARG A 79 -9.40 21.08 -13.40
N LEU A 80 -8.09 21.19 -13.61
CA LEU A 80 -7.08 20.45 -12.88
C LEU A 80 -7.06 20.87 -11.41
N GLU A 81 -7.10 22.18 -11.13
CA GLU A 81 -7.16 22.72 -9.77
C GLU A 81 -8.42 22.24 -9.02
N TRP A 82 -9.57 22.24 -9.69
CA TRP A 82 -10.83 21.72 -9.14
C TRP A 82 -10.72 20.23 -8.80
N LYS A 83 -10.11 19.44 -9.70
CA LYS A 83 -9.86 18.01 -9.46
C LYS A 83 -8.96 17.81 -8.23
N LEU A 84 -7.86 18.54 -8.13
CA LEU A 84 -6.94 18.47 -6.99
C LEU A 84 -7.60 18.91 -5.68
N ALA A 85 -8.49 19.92 -5.72
CA ALA A 85 -9.26 20.33 -4.56
C ALA A 85 -10.24 19.25 -4.11
N VAL A 86 -10.95 18.60 -5.04
CA VAL A 86 -11.82 17.46 -4.75
C VAL A 86 -11.04 16.29 -4.14
N GLU A 87 -9.92 15.92 -4.74
CA GLU A 87 -9.04 14.87 -4.18
C GLU A 87 -8.65 15.20 -2.73
N ARG A 88 -8.39 16.48 -2.43
CA ARG A 88 -8.08 16.90 -1.06
C ARG A 88 -9.28 16.82 -0.12
N THR A 89 -10.51 17.13 -0.55
CA THR A 89 -11.70 17.01 0.32
C THR A 89 -11.90 15.59 0.80
N HIS A 90 -11.59 14.59 -0.04
CA HIS A 90 -11.67 13.18 0.34
C HIS A 90 -10.64 12.78 1.42
N LEU A 91 -9.59 13.58 1.63
CA LEU A 91 -8.58 13.39 2.67
C LEU A 91 -8.87 14.18 3.95
N MET A 92 -9.93 14.98 3.97
CA MET A 92 -10.31 15.82 5.12
C MET A 92 -11.43 15.15 5.91
N ALA A 93 -11.48 15.43 7.22
CA ALA A 93 -12.57 14.96 8.07
C ALA A 93 -13.92 15.53 7.59
N GLU A 94 -14.98 14.74 7.62
CA GLU A 94 -16.34 15.18 7.29
C GLU A 94 -16.70 16.44 8.09
N GLY A 95 -17.30 17.41 7.40
CA GLY A 95 -17.68 18.68 7.99
C GLY A 95 -16.56 19.72 8.13
N THR A 96 -15.32 19.41 7.69
CA THR A 96 -14.23 20.40 7.64
C THR A 96 -14.49 21.41 6.50
N PRO A 97 -14.70 22.70 6.78
CA PRO A 97 -14.92 23.69 5.75
C PRO A 97 -13.64 23.89 4.92
N PHE A 98 -13.69 23.55 3.65
CA PHE A 98 -12.58 23.71 2.72
C PHE A 98 -13.00 24.33 1.40
N LEU A 99 -14.11 23.88 0.83
CA LEU A 99 -14.64 24.36 -0.45
C LEU A 99 -15.69 25.44 -0.22
N ILE A 100 -15.50 26.61 -0.86
CA ILE A 100 -16.49 27.68 -0.90
C ILE A 100 -16.63 28.13 -2.37
N PRO A 101 -17.53 27.53 -3.15
CA PRO A 101 -17.75 27.90 -4.53
C PRO A 101 -18.31 29.33 -4.65
N LEU A 102 -17.72 30.15 -5.51
CA LEU A 102 -18.08 31.53 -5.75
C LEU A 102 -18.70 31.70 -7.13
N VAL A 103 -19.96 32.08 -7.18
CA VAL A 103 -20.67 32.42 -8.44
C VAL A 103 -20.54 33.89 -8.69
N VAL A 104 -19.99 34.29 -9.85
CA VAL A 104 -19.66 35.68 -10.15
C VAL A 104 -20.56 36.32 -11.22
N ASP A 105 -21.48 35.54 -11.79
CA ASP A 105 -22.48 35.99 -12.79
C ASP A 105 -23.84 35.30 -12.58
N ASP A 106 -24.80 35.46 -13.52
CA ASP A 106 -26.18 34.96 -13.40
C ASP A 106 -26.33 33.49 -13.80
N ILE A 107 -25.43 32.61 -13.34
CA ILE A 107 -25.58 31.17 -13.54
C ILE A 107 -26.50 30.59 -12.49
N SER A 108 -27.40 29.70 -12.94
CA SER A 108 -28.21 28.87 -12.04
C SER A 108 -27.35 27.72 -11.46
N ASP A 109 -27.45 27.50 -10.17
CA ASP A 109 -26.80 26.38 -9.46
C ASP A 109 -27.27 25.01 -10.00
N ALA A 110 -28.50 24.96 -10.52
CA ALA A 110 -29.08 23.76 -11.13
C ALA A 110 -28.56 23.55 -12.55
N GLY A 111 -27.75 22.52 -12.76
CA GLY A 111 -27.22 22.12 -14.07
C GLY A 111 -25.82 22.63 -14.39
N ALA A 112 -25.13 23.25 -13.45
CA ALA A 112 -23.74 23.67 -13.65
C ALA A 112 -22.79 22.46 -13.79
N VAL A 113 -21.87 22.55 -14.77
CA VAL A 113 -20.84 21.50 -15.02
C VAL A 113 -19.68 21.69 -14.04
N VAL A 114 -19.83 21.14 -12.84
CA VAL A 114 -18.85 21.19 -11.76
C VAL A 114 -18.67 19.79 -11.14
N PRO A 115 -17.58 19.53 -10.40
CA PRO A 115 -17.45 18.28 -9.63
C PRO A 115 -18.61 18.10 -8.65
N ALA A 116 -19.00 16.84 -8.40
CA ALA A 116 -20.13 16.51 -7.53
C ALA A 116 -19.95 17.03 -6.09
N GLU A 117 -18.72 17.14 -5.60
CA GLU A 117 -18.37 17.66 -4.28
C GLU A 117 -18.72 19.15 -4.13
N PHE A 118 -18.67 19.93 -5.24
CA PHE A 118 -19.03 21.34 -5.22
C PHE A 118 -20.55 21.52 -5.02
N THR A 119 -21.36 20.59 -5.51
CA THR A 119 -22.83 20.64 -5.32
C THR A 119 -23.29 20.24 -3.92
N ARG A 120 -22.39 19.65 -3.11
CA ARG A 120 -22.67 19.23 -1.73
C ARG A 120 -22.48 20.36 -0.71
N VAL A 121 -21.94 21.49 -1.12
CA VAL A 121 -21.68 22.66 -0.27
C VAL A 121 -22.51 23.86 -0.77
N GLN A 122 -22.77 24.80 0.15
CA GLN A 122 -23.52 26.01 -0.20
C GLN A 122 -22.65 26.93 -1.06
N TRP A 123 -23.18 27.40 -2.19
CA TRP A 123 -22.53 28.34 -3.07
C TRP A 123 -22.72 29.78 -2.60
N THR A 124 -21.73 30.61 -2.81
CA THR A 124 -21.77 32.04 -2.48
C THR A 124 -21.84 32.89 -3.75
N HIS A 125 -22.90 33.68 -3.89
CA HIS A 125 -23.06 34.56 -5.04
C HIS A 125 -22.38 35.89 -4.78
N LEU A 126 -21.37 36.22 -5.60
CA LEU A 126 -20.58 37.47 -5.57
C LEU A 126 -20.57 38.10 -6.95
N PRO A 127 -21.63 38.83 -7.38
CA PRO A 127 -21.72 39.40 -8.71
C PRO A 127 -20.49 40.25 -9.04
N GLY A 128 -19.83 39.95 -10.18
CA GLY A 128 -18.60 40.61 -10.61
C GLY A 128 -17.38 40.40 -9.70
N GLY A 129 -17.43 39.41 -8.80
CA GLY A 129 -16.34 39.08 -7.87
C GLY A 129 -16.18 40.09 -6.72
N LEU A 130 -17.23 40.80 -6.34
CA LEU A 130 -17.21 41.80 -5.25
C LEU A 130 -17.67 41.13 -3.94
N PRO A 131 -16.78 40.86 -2.99
CA PRO A 131 -17.14 40.26 -1.71
C PRO A 131 -17.99 41.17 -0.86
N THR A 132 -19.03 40.61 -0.25
CA THR A 132 -19.82 41.33 0.76
C THR A 132 -19.08 41.33 2.11
N PRO A 133 -19.33 42.31 3.00
CA PRO A 133 -18.77 42.29 4.36
C PRO A 133 -19.06 40.97 5.11
N ALA A 134 -20.27 40.41 4.93
CA ALA A 134 -20.66 39.15 5.53
C ALA A 134 -19.80 37.97 5.05
N PHE A 135 -19.47 37.94 3.76
CA PHE A 135 -18.59 36.92 3.20
C PHE A 135 -17.15 37.05 3.74
N ILE A 136 -16.63 38.27 3.83
CA ILE A 136 -15.29 38.53 4.39
C ILE A 136 -15.21 38.03 5.84
N GLU A 137 -16.21 38.34 6.67
CA GLU A 137 -16.28 37.87 8.06
C GLU A 137 -16.46 36.35 8.13
N GLN A 138 -17.19 35.74 7.22
CA GLN A 138 -17.29 34.27 7.11
C GLN A 138 -15.92 33.64 6.85
N VAL A 139 -15.18 34.13 5.86
CA VAL A 139 -13.83 33.65 5.54
C VAL A 139 -12.89 33.81 6.73
N LYS A 140 -12.88 34.96 7.38
CA LYS A 140 -12.07 35.21 8.57
C LYS A 140 -12.42 34.26 9.72
N ARG A 141 -13.71 34.04 9.99
CA ARG A 141 -14.16 33.10 11.01
C ARG A 141 -13.66 31.69 10.70
N LEU A 142 -13.82 31.21 9.46
CA LEU A 142 -13.35 29.89 9.05
C LEU A 142 -11.82 29.75 9.10
N LEU A 143 -11.10 30.84 8.90
CA LEU A 143 -9.64 30.88 9.08
C LEU A 143 -9.23 31.00 10.55
N SER A 144 -10.03 31.61 11.43
CA SER A 144 -9.70 31.82 12.84
C SER A 144 -10.13 30.68 13.76
N GLU A 145 -11.13 29.89 13.38
CA GLU A 145 -11.53 28.73 14.16
C GLU A 145 -10.32 27.77 14.26
N PRO A 146 -9.87 27.43 15.47
CA PRO A 146 -8.88 26.37 15.62
C PRO A 146 -9.52 25.12 14.98
N MET A 147 -8.83 24.52 14.03
CA MET A 147 -9.19 23.22 13.53
C MET A 147 -9.33 22.32 14.75
N LYS A 148 -10.56 22.11 15.24
CA LYS A 148 -10.81 21.11 16.30
C LYS A 148 -10.17 19.84 15.75
N PRO A 149 -9.17 19.26 16.41
CA PRO A 149 -8.80 17.91 16.08
C PRO A 149 -10.12 17.15 16.20
N ALA A 150 -10.60 16.59 15.10
CA ALA A 150 -11.69 15.66 15.15
C ALA A 150 -11.33 14.70 16.27
N ALA A 151 -12.16 14.65 17.32
CA ALA A 151 -12.01 13.61 18.32
C ALA A 151 -11.91 12.33 17.51
N PRO A 152 -10.86 11.53 17.67
CA PRO A 152 -10.77 10.30 16.93
C PRO A 152 -12.09 9.61 17.19
N ALA A 153 -12.84 9.32 16.10
CA ALA A 153 -13.94 8.41 16.18
C ALA A 153 -13.39 7.23 16.96
N ALA A 154 -14.07 6.86 18.06
CA ALA A 154 -13.63 5.83 18.99
C ALA A 154 -13.70 4.45 18.35
N GLY A 155 -12.94 4.28 17.27
CA GLY A 155 -12.46 3.06 16.71
C GLY A 155 -10.96 3.11 16.97
N SER A 156 -10.47 2.35 17.92
CA SER A 156 -9.11 2.32 18.43
C SER A 156 -8.10 2.23 17.28
N ALA A 157 -7.70 3.37 16.70
CA ALA A 157 -6.35 3.50 16.20
C ALA A 157 -5.50 3.42 17.48
N ALA A 158 -5.00 2.24 17.78
CA ALA A 158 -3.96 2.07 18.75
C ALA A 158 -2.90 3.11 18.37
N THR A 159 -2.77 4.15 19.18
CA THR A 159 -1.66 5.11 19.12
C THR A 159 -0.44 4.25 19.41
N TYR A 160 0.14 3.68 18.38
CA TYR A 160 1.42 3.00 18.48
C TYR A 160 2.41 4.07 18.93
N LYS A 161 2.75 4.03 20.21
CA LYS A 161 3.79 4.87 20.77
C LYS A 161 5.03 4.62 19.92
N ILE A 162 5.45 5.63 19.13
CA ILE A 162 6.63 5.51 18.27
C ILE A 162 7.79 5.10 19.17
N SER A 163 8.36 3.93 18.93
CA SER A 163 9.51 3.44 19.68
C SER A 163 10.70 4.35 19.43
N SER A 164 11.36 4.81 20.48
CA SER A 164 12.63 5.54 20.35
C SER A 164 13.70 4.72 19.61
N LYS A 165 13.59 3.39 19.63
CA LYS A 165 14.44 2.45 18.90
C LYS A 165 13.76 2.03 17.59
N SER A 166 13.51 3.02 16.71
CA SER A 166 12.93 2.80 15.39
C SER A 166 13.57 3.70 14.35
N VAL A 167 13.78 3.17 13.14
CA VAL A 167 14.49 3.84 12.07
C VAL A 167 13.92 3.47 10.70
N ALA A 168 13.99 4.39 9.75
CA ALA A 168 13.82 4.11 8.33
C ALA A 168 15.08 4.50 7.56
N VAL A 169 15.45 3.70 6.57
CA VAL A 169 16.50 4.03 5.59
C VAL A 169 15.83 4.47 4.31
N LEU A 170 16.01 5.73 3.94
CA LEU A 170 15.50 6.26 2.67
C LEU A 170 16.41 5.82 1.51
N ALA A 171 15.87 5.83 0.30
CA ALA A 171 16.68 5.63 -0.89
C ALA A 171 17.76 6.73 -0.97
N PHE A 172 19.02 6.34 -1.07
CA PHE A 172 20.14 7.28 -1.16
C PHE A 172 20.18 7.94 -2.54
N ALA A 173 20.53 9.22 -2.57
CA ALA A 173 20.64 9.95 -3.81
C ALA A 173 21.83 9.44 -4.66
N ASN A 174 21.58 9.20 -5.95
CA ASN A 174 22.65 8.92 -6.89
C ASN A 174 23.38 10.23 -7.25
N LEU A 175 24.66 10.34 -6.88
CA LEU A 175 25.55 11.45 -7.25
C LEU A 175 26.57 11.04 -8.31
N SER A 176 26.40 9.90 -8.97
CA SER A 176 27.20 9.47 -10.11
C SER A 176 26.79 10.26 -11.35
N GLN A 177 27.71 10.40 -12.33
CA GLN A 177 27.40 11.05 -13.60
C GLN A 177 26.48 10.21 -14.50
N ASP A 178 26.42 8.91 -14.25
CA ASP A 178 25.66 7.93 -15.03
C ASP A 178 24.31 7.63 -14.34
N PRO A 179 23.17 7.95 -14.99
CA PRO A 179 21.84 7.61 -14.49
C PRO A 179 21.62 6.11 -14.27
N GLU A 180 22.32 5.24 -14.99
CA GLU A 180 22.24 3.79 -14.81
C GLU A 180 22.71 3.32 -13.43
N ASN A 181 23.42 4.16 -12.66
CA ASN A 181 23.77 3.88 -11.27
C ASN A 181 22.63 4.17 -10.27
N GLU A 182 21.42 4.54 -10.71
CA GLU A 182 20.30 4.79 -9.82
C GLU A 182 19.89 3.52 -9.05
N PHE A 183 19.75 2.38 -9.74
CA PHE A 183 19.46 1.09 -9.12
C PHE A 183 20.58 0.64 -8.16
N PHE A 184 21.84 1.02 -8.44
CA PHE A 184 22.95 0.71 -7.56
C PHE A 184 22.83 1.48 -6.23
N SER A 185 22.49 2.77 -6.27
CA SER A 185 22.26 3.59 -5.07
C SER A 185 21.08 3.07 -4.24
N ASP A 186 19.99 2.66 -4.89
CA ASP A 186 18.84 2.02 -4.26
C ASP A 186 19.25 0.71 -3.59
N GLY A 187 19.99 -0.14 -4.31
CA GLY A 187 20.46 -1.42 -3.79
C GLY A 187 21.37 -1.28 -2.56
N ILE A 188 22.28 -0.30 -2.56
CA ILE A 188 23.11 -0.01 -1.38
C ILE A 188 22.25 0.40 -0.18
N SER A 189 21.26 1.24 -0.38
CA SER A 189 20.33 1.65 0.67
C SER A 189 19.53 0.48 1.23
N GLU A 190 19.09 -0.41 0.35
CA GLU A 190 18.37 -1.64 0.71
C GLU A 190 19.25 -2.61 1.50
N GLU A 191 20.52 -2.79 1.09
CA GLU A 191 21.45 -3.65 1.84
C GLU A 191 21.76 -3.10 3.23
N ILE A 192 21.94 -1.78 3.38
CA ILE A 192 22.07 -1.15 4.70
C ILE A 192 20.81 -1.41 5.54
N LEU A 193 19.61 -1.24 4.95
CA LEU A 193 18.34 -1.55 5.59
C LEU A 193 18.30 -3.00 6.06
N ASN A 194 18.69 -3.95 5.19
CA ASN A 194 18.68 -5.38 5.49
C ASN A 194 19.62 -5.74 6.64
N VAL A 195 20.80 -5.09 6.73
CA VAL A 195 21.74 -5.32 7.84
C VAL A 195 21.18 -4.78 9.15
N ILE A 196 20.66 -3.56 9.18
CA ILE A 196 20.09 -2.98 10.41
C ILE A 196 18.77 -3.66 10.82
N ALA A 197 18.03 -4.23 9.88
CA ALA A 197 16.79 -4.95 10.18
C ALA A 197 17.01 -6.24 11.00
N ARG A 198 18.22 -6.76 11.01
CA ARG A 198 18.63 -7.92 11.82
C ARG A 198 18.99 -7.56 13.26
N ILE A 199 19.07 -6.26 13.61
CA ILE A 199 19.47 -5.81 14.94
C ILE A 199 18.31 -6.06 15.93
N PRO A 200 18.52 -6.88 16.98
CA PRO A 200 17.48 -7.18 17.97
C PRO A 200 17.04 -5.91 18.69
N GLY A 201 15.72 -5.74 18.85
CA GLY A 201 15.14 -4.60 19.56
C GLY A 201 15.06 -3.30 18.74
N LEU A 202 15.59 -3.26 17.52
CA LEU A 202 15.40 -2.17 16.58
C LEU A 202 14.18 -2.45 15.69
N ARG A 203 13.27 -1.49 15.60
CA ARG A 203 12.19 -1.51 14.63
C ARG A 203 12.64 -0.77 13.36
N VAL A 204 12.64 -1.45 12.23
CA VAL A 204 13.07 -0.88 10.94
C VAL A 204 11.88 -0.84 9.99
N ALA A 205 11.62 0.33 9.41
CA ALA A 205 10.58 0.46 8.39
C ALA A 205 11.01 -0.27 7.11
N ALA A 206 10.06 -0.95 6.48
CA ALA A 206 10.34 -1.72 5.26
C ALA A 206 10.71 -0.82 4.08
N ARG A 207 11.47 -1.41 3.14
CA ARG A 207 11.92 -0.76 1.89
C ARG A 207 10.76 -0.11 1.12
N THR A 208 9.66 -0.84 0.92
CA THR A 208 8.50 -0.38 0.13
C THR A 208 7.99 0.97 0.62
N SER A 209 7.79 1.10 1.93
CA SER A 209 7.33 2.37 2.53
C SER A 209 8.43 3.43 2.54
N ALA A 210 9.67 3.08 2.87
CA ALA A 210 10.77 4.04 2.95
C ALA A 210 11.12 4.64 1.58
N PHE A 211 11.15 3.81 0.53
CA PHE A 211 11.53 4.24 -0.82
C PHE A 211 10.40 4.97 -1.57
N SER A 212 9.16 4.91 -1.10
CA SER A 212 8.07 5.71 -1.66
C SER A 212 8.29 7.23 -1.54
N PHE A 213 9.23 7.64 -0.68
CA PHE A 213 9.63 9.04 -0.52
C PHE A 213 10.77 9.46 -1.46
N LYS A 214 11.30 8.54 -2.28
CA LYS A 214 12.35 8.85 -3.26
C LYS A 214 11.89 9.96 -4.22
N GLY A 215 12.73 10.99 -4.40
CA GLY A 215 12.40 12.13 -5.26
C GLY A 215 11.32 13.07 -4.71
N ARG A 216 10.78 12.81 -3.53
CA ARG A 216 9.79 13.69 -2.88
C ARG A 216 10.49 14.64 -1.91
N SER A 217 10.18 15.93 -2.02
CA SER A 217 10.62 16.94 -1.05
C SER A 217 9.61 16.98 0.11
N ALA A 218 9.85 16.16 1.14
CA ALA A 218 9.02 16.15 2.34
C ALA A 218 9.92 16.39 3.57
N PRO A 219 9.44 17.10 4.61
CA PRO A 219 10.17 17.24 5.87
C PRO A 219 10.41 15.89 6.55
N VAL A 220 11.58 15.73 7.19
CA VAL A 220 11.94 14.50 7.92
C VAL A 220 10.88 14.09 8.93
N GLN A 221 10.27 15.06 9.63
CA GLN A 221 9.21 14.83 10.60
C GLN A 221 7.95 14.22 9.97
N GLU A 222 7.59 14.65 8.76
CA GLU A 222 6.44 14.11 8.02
C GLU A 222 6.71 12.67 7.56
N ILE A 223 7.89 12.42 6.98
CA ILE A 223 8.33 11.08 6.57
C ILE A 223 8.30 10.14 7.77
N ALA A 224 8.93 10.55 8.87
CA ALA A 224 9.03 9.74 10.07
C ALA A 224 7.65 9.44 10.70
N ARG A 225 6.73 10.41 10.69
CA ARG A 225 5.35 10.21 11.16
C ARG A 225 4.62 9.19 10.30
N THR A 226 4.74 9.29 8.97
CA THR A 226 4.11 8.36 8.02
C THR A 226 4.67 6.95 8.18
N LEU A 227 5.99 6.82 8.37
CA LEU A 227 6.65 5.53 8.56
C LEU A 227 6.56 5.00 10.00
N GLY A 228 6.10 5.82 10.94
CA GLY A 228 5.98 5.48 12.35
C GLY A 228 7.34 5.25 13.02
N VAL A 229 8.39 6.00 12.66
CA VAL A 229 9.74 5.83 13.16
C VAL A 229 10.26 7.09 13.86
N ALA A 230 11.22 6.93 14.80
CA ALA A 230 11.84 8.02 15.52
C ALA A 230 13.08 8.58 14.82
N HIS A 231 13.67 7.82 13.89
CA HIS A 231 14.91 8.21 13.22
C HIS A 231 14.84 7.93 11.72
N ILE A 232 15.56 8.73 10.95
CA ILE A 232 15.70 8.56 9.50
C ILE A 232 17.20 8.46 9.17
N VAL A 233 17.56 7.47 8.36
CA VAL A 233 18.85 7.39 7.68
C VAL A 233 18.66 7.87 6.25
N GLU A 234 19.42 8.88 5.87
CA GLU A 234 19.48 9.39 4.51
C GLU A 234 20.92 9.52 4.04
N GLY A 235 21.14 9.56 2.75
CA GLY A 235 22.50 9.60 2.23
C GLY A 235 22.58 9.76 0.72
N SER A 236 23.79 9.58 0.24
CA SER A 236 24.11 9.61 -1.19
C SER A 236 25.18 8.60 -1.54
N VAL A 237 25.13 8.10 -2.78
CA VAL A 237 26.10 7.18 -3.35
C VAL A 237 26.71 7.80 -4.60
N ARG A 238 28.03 7.75 -4.72
CA ARG A 238 28.76 8.09 -5.94
C ARG A 238 29.66 6.92 -6.32
N ARG A 239 29.44 6.37 -7.49
CA ARG A 239 30.28 5.33 -8.07
C ARG A 239 31.17 5.90 -9.16
N ALA A 240 32.44 5.49 -9.18
CA ALA A 240 33.43 5.82 -10.22
C ALA A 240 34.28 4.57 -10.49
N GLY A 241 33.94 3.83 -11.55
CA GLY A 241 34.58 2.54 -11.86
C GLY A 241 34.39 1.53 -10.72
N ASN A 242 35.49 1.10 -10.10
CA ASN A 242 35.51 0.14 -8.98
C ASN A 242 35.50 0.80 -7.59
N ARG A 243 35.39 2.11 -7.50
CA ARG A 243 35.30 2.85 -6.22
C ARG A 243 33.89 3.35 -5.96
N VAL A 244 33.50 3.25 -4.70
CA VAL A 244 32.20 3.74 -4.20
C VAL A 244 32.43 4.67 -3.03
N ARG A 245 31.84 5.86 -3.11
CA ARG A 245 31.76 6.81 -2.00
C ARG A 245 30.33 6.88 -1.51
N ILE A 246 30.13 6.58 -0.24
CA ILE A 246 28.82 6.62 0.43
C ILE A 246 28.89 7.68 1.52
N SER A 247 27.99 8.66 1.47
CA SER A 247 27.73 9.56 2.59
C SER A 247 26.42 9.17 3.22
N ALA A 248 26.42 8.93 4.55
CA ALA A 248 25.23 8.54 5.30
C ALA A 248 25.09 9.42 6.54
N LYS A 249 23.87 9.77 6.91
CA LYS A 249 23.53 10.52 8.11
C LYS A 249 22.30 9.96 8.80
N LEU A 250 22.28 9.98 10.13
CA LEU A 250 21.16 9.64 10.99
C LEU A 250 20.57 10.92 11.55
N VAL A 251 19.26 11.10 11.36
CA VAL A 251 18.52 12.30 11.76
C VAL A 251 17.42 11.92 12.77
N SER A 252 17.29 12.68 13.84
CA SER A 252 16.17 12.59 14.79
C SER A 252 14.90 13.17 14.18
N ALA A 253 13.81 12.42 14.22
CA ALA A 253 12.51 12.89 13.74
C ALA A 253 11.85 13.91 14.68
N ALA A 254 12.24 13.93 15.96
CA ALA A 254 11.63 14.79 16.98
C ALA A 254 11.93 16.26 16.72
N ASP A 255 13.17 16.56 16.35
CA ASP A 255 13.70 17.91 16.20
C ASP A 255 14.35 18.20 14.83
N GLY A 256 14.54 17.16 14.01
CA GLY A 256 15.18 17.27 12.68
C GLY A 256 16.72 17.40 12.75
N PHE A 257 17.33 17.28 13.95
CA PHE A 257 18.76 17.40 14.07
C PHE A 257 19.50 16.11 13.67
N GLN A 258 20.66 16.30 13.08
CA GLN A 258 21.56 15.23 12.74
C GLN A 258 22.22 14.67 14.00
N ILE A 259 22.04 13.36 14.25
CA ILE A 259 22.68 12.65 15.37
C ILE A 259 24.09 12.21 14.97
N TRP A 260 24.23 11.76 13.72
CA TRP A 260 25.47 11.24 13.18
C TRP A 260 25.55 11.46 11.68
N SER A 261 26.77 11.62 11.16
CA SER A 261 27.07 11.65 9.73
C SER A 261 28.51 11.21 9.49
N ASP A 262 28.70 10.48 8.41
CA ASP A 262 30.05 10.08 7.97
C ASP A 262 30.08 9.88 6.45
N THR A 263 31.32 9.82 5.89
CA THR A 263 31.56 9.57 4.48
C THR A 263 32.62 8.49 4.31
N PHE A 264 32.27 7.46 3.59
CA PHE A 264 33.06 6.27 3.34
C PHE A 264 33.51 6.25 1.89
N ASP A 265 34.81 5.95 1.66
CA ASP A 265 35.38 5.77 0.33
C ASP A 265 36.07 4.40 0.30
N ARG A 266 35.54 3.44 -0.46
CA ARG A 266 35.98 2.04 -0.47
C ARG A 266 36.04 1.50 -1.91
N GLU A 267 36.73 0.38 -2.09
CA GLU A 267 36.61 -0.41 -3.30
C GLU A 267 35.33 -1.25 -3.27
N LEU A 268 34.76 -1.52 -4.44
CA LEU A 268 33.47 -2.26 -4.54
C LEU A 268 33.59 -3.69 -3.99
N LYS A 269 34.75 -4.32 -4.01
CA LYS A 269 34.98 -5.63 -3.40
C LYS A 269 34.74 -5.65 -1.89
N ASP A 270 34.91 -4.49 -1.20
CA ASP A 270 34.79 -4.34 0.25
C ASP A 270 33.36 -3.88 0.67
N ILE A 271 32.41 -3.94 -0.25
CA ILE A 271 31.09 -3.31 -0.06
C ILE A 271 30.32 -3.90 1.13
N PHE A 272 30.40 -5.19 1.38
CA PHE A 272 29.72 -5.83 2.51
C PHE A 272 30.30 -5.39 3.85
N ALA A 273 31.64 -5.33 3.96
CA ALA A 273 32.28 -4.81 5.17
C ALA A 273 31.89 -3.35 5.45
N LEU A 274 31.72 -2.56 4.40
CA LEU A 274 31.26 -1.19 4.50
C LEU A 274 29.79 -1.09 4.97
N GLN A 275 28.91 -1.95 4.48
CA GLN A 275 27.52 -2.00 4.92
C GLN A 275 27.42 -2.38 6.40
N ASP A 276 28.20 -3.37 6.85
CA ASP A 276 28.29 -3.77 8.25
C ASP A 276 28.88 -2.65 9.14
N GLU A 277 29.87 -1.90 8.64
CA GLU A 277 30.43 -0.73 9.32
C GLU A 277 29.39 0.37 9.55
N ILE A 278 28.62 0.73 8.49
CA ILE A 278 27.53 1.74 8.57
C ILE A 278 26.45 1.27 9.54
N ALA A 279 25.99 0.02 9.43
CA ALA A 279 24.98 -0.54 10.32
C ALA A 279 25.44 -0.55 11.79
N GLY A 280 26.73 -0.85 12.02
CA GLY A 280 27.34 -0.80 13.34
C GLY A 280 27.38 0.60 13.94
N LEU A 281 27.61 1.62 13.12
CA LEU A 281 27.56 3.02 13.56
C LEU A 281 26.13 3.42 13.93
N ILE A 282 25.16 3.10 13.10
CA ILE A 282 23.74 3.36 13.38
C ILE A 282 23.32 2.67 14.68
N ALA A 283 23.66 1.37 14.87
CA ALA A 283 23.33 0.64 16.08
C ALA A 283 23.92 1.30 17.33
N ARG A 284 25.17 1.73 17.29
CA ARG A 284 25.82 2.44 18.41
C ARG A 284 25.12 3.75 18.74
N CYS A 285 24.76 4.54 17.72
CA CYS A 285 24.02 5.80 17.92
C CYS A 285 22.65 5.58 18.57
N LEU A 286 22.04 4.41 18.36
CA LEU A 286 20.75 4.03 18.94
C LEU A 286 20.89 3.20 20.23
N GLU A 287 22.09 3.10 20.80
CA GLU A 287 22.40 2.34 22.03
C GLU A 287 21.98 0.87 21.95
N LEU A 288 22.21 0.25 20.80
CA LEU A 288 21.90 -1.14 20.52
C LEU A 288 23.17 -1.95 20.30
N LYS A 289 23.13 -3.23 20.69
CA LYS A 289 24.20 -4.17 20.39
C LYS A 289 23.92 -4.86 19.05
N LEU A 290 24.88 -4.84 18.14
CA LEU A 290 24.83 -5.70 16.97
C LEU A 290 24.85 -7.17 17.45
N GLY A 291 23.88 -7.96 17.04
CA GLY A 291 23.97 -9.40 17.11
C GLY A 291 25.12 -9.86 16.22
N GLN A 292 26.00 -10.72 16.74
CA GLN A 292 27.07 -11.29 15.94
C GLN A 292 26.47 -12.32 14.97
N ALA A 293 26.28 -11.94 13.72
CA ALA A 293 26.36 -12.87 12.61
C ALA A 293 27.52 -12.38 11.72
N PRO A 294 28.69 -13.04 11.77
CA PRO A 294 29.72 -12.75 10.78
C PRO A 294 29.17 -13.17 9.41
N ARG A 295 28.98 -12.20 8.51
CA ARG A 295 28.94 -12.55 7.09
C ARG A 295 30.30 -13.18 6.78
N SER A 296 30.28 -14.37 6.14
CA SER A 296 31.49 -14.93 5.57
C SER A 296 32.12 -13.84 4.71
N ALA A 297 33.42 -13.62 4.85
CA ALA A 297 34.19 -12.71 3.99
C ALA A 297 34.31 -13.33 2.59
N GLN A 298 33.20 -13.51 1.90
CA GLN A 298 33.15 -14.01 0.55
C GLN A 298 33.56 -12.85 -0.36
N GLU A 299 34.65 -13.01 -1.06
CA GLU A 299 35.01 -12.08 -2.14
C GLU A 299 33.91 -12.12 -3.19
N VAL A 300 33.22 -11.00 -3.34
CA VAL A 300 32.12 -10.89 -4.28
C VAL A 300 32.64 -10.34 -5.59
N ASN A 301 32.30 -11.02 -6.68
CA ASN A 301 32.53 -10.47 -8.01
C ASN A 301 31.70 -9.17 -8.17
N PRO A 302 32.34 -8.01 -8.42
CA PRO A 302 31.63 -6.72 -8.48
C PRO A 302 30.53 -6.65 -9.53
N GLU A 303 30.68 -7.35 -10.65
CA GLU A 303 29.70 -7.37 -11.72
C GLU A 303 28.51 -8.26 -11.36
N ALA A 304 28.75 -9.44 -10.76
CA ALA A 304 27.68 -10.29 -10.24
C ALA A 304 26.86 -9.58 -9.16
N TYR A 305 27.53 -8.84 -8.26
CA TYR A 305 26.85 -8.04 -7.24
C TYR A 305 25.98 -6.95 -7.86
N ARG A 306 26.49 -6.20 -8.85
CA ARG A 306 25.74 -5.18 -9.58
C ARG A 306 24.46 -5.77 -10.20
N LEU A 307 24.58 -6.93 -10.86
CA LEU A 307 23.46 -7.62 -11.47
C LEU A 307 22.41 -8.07 -10.45
N VAL A 308 22.80 -8.49 -9.25
CA VAL A 308 21.87 -8.83 -8.16
C VAL A 308 21.08 -7.59 -7.71
N LEU A 309 21.74 -6.43 -7.56
CA LEU A 309 21.04 -5.18 -7.20
C LEU A 309 20.05 -4.75 -8.30
N GLU A 310 20.45 -4.83 -9.55
CA GLU A 310 19.62 -4.56 -10.72
C GLU A 310 18.40 -5.51 -10.75
N ALA A 311 18.62 -6.80 -10.56
CA ALA A 311 17.56 -7.80 -10.52
C ALA A 311 16.55 -7.55 -9.39
N ARG A 312 17.00 -7.18 -8.21
CA ARG A 312 16.12 -6.80 -7.09
C ARG A 312 15.29 -5.55 -7.41
N HIS A 313 15.87 -4.57 -8.09
CA HIS A 313 15.12 -3.42 -8.57
C HIS A 313 13.98 -3.86 -9.50
N PHE A 314 14.26 -4.64 -10.54
CA PHE A 314 13.23 -5.14 -11.46
C PHE A 314 12.16 -6.01 -10.76
N TRP A 315 12.58 -6.89 -9.86
CA TRP A 315 11.67 -7.72 -9.06
C TRP A 315 10.71 -6.87 -8.22
N SER A 316 11.16 -5.71 -7.71
CA SER A 316 10.33 -4.82 -6.90
C SER A 316 9.20 -4.14 -7.67
N LEU A 317 9.27 -4.07 -9.00
CA LEU A 317 8.23 -3.48 -9.86
C LEU A 317 6.93 -4.30 -9.90
N ARG A 318 7.00 -5.60 -9.56
CA ARG A 318 5.84 -6.52 -9.51
C ARG A 318 5.03 -6.57 -10.80
N THR A 319 5.69 -6.47 -11.95
CA THR A 319 5.11 -6.59 -13.30
C THR A 319 5.69 -7.78 -14.04
N ASP A 320 4.99 -8.30 -15.06
CA ASP A 320 5.51 -9.41 -15.88
C ASP A 320 6.86 -9.07 -16.53
N SER A 321 7.00 -7.85 -17.05
CA SER A 321 8.26 -7.37 -17.61
C SER A 321 9.34 -7.22 -16.54
N GLY A 322 8.98 -6.78 -15.34
CA GLY A 322 9.88 -6.71 -14.19
C GLY A 322 10.39 -8.08 -13.78
N PHE A 323 9.51 -9.08 -13.66
CA PHE A 323 9.91 -10.46 -13.36
C PHE A 323 10.84 -11.04 -14.43
N ALA A 324 10.54 -10.82 -15.72
CA ALA A 324 11.39 -11.31 -16.82
C ALA A 324 12.79 -10.65 -16.81
N SER A 325 12.87 -9.34 -16.53
CA SER A 325 14.14 -8.61 -16.42
C SER A 325 14.94 -9.05 -15.19
N ALA A 326 14.27 -9.28 -14.05
CA ALA A 326 14.89 -9.78 -12.84
C ALA A 326 15.47 -11.18 -13.04
N GLU A 327 14.70 -12.09 -13.64
CA GLU A 327 15.15 -13.45 -13.97
C GLU A 327 16.43 -13.43 -14.81
N LYS A 328 16.44 -12.64 -15.90
CA LYS A 328 17.61 -12.50 -16.79
C LYS A 328 18.83 -11.99 -16.03
N ALA A 329 18.68 -10.99 -15.18
CA ALA A 329 19.79 -10.41 -14.44
C ALA A 329 20.33 -11.37 -13.36
N PHE A 330 19.49 -12.09 -12.62
CA PHE A 330 19.91 -13.11 -11.67
C PHE A 330 20.63 -14.27 -12.36
N LEU A 331 20.10 -14.78 -13.47
CA LEU A 331 20.77 -15.86 -14.25
C LEU A 331 22.15 -15.42 -14.70
N ARG A 332 22.29 -14.19 -15.18
CA ARG A 332 23.61 -13.65 -15.56
C ARG A 332 24.56 -13.50 -14.37
N ALA A 333 24.06 -13.11 -13.20
CA ALA A 333 24.86 -13.05 -11.97
C ALA A 333 25.36 -14.45 -11.57
N ILE A 334 24.52 -15.48 -11.69
CA ILE A 334 24.87 -16.88 -11.41
C ILE A 334 25.91 -17.40 -12.41
N GLU A 335 25.79 -17.07 -13.71
CA GLU A 335 26.81 -17.43 -14.71
C GLU A 335 28.19 -16.87 -14.37
N ILE A 336 28.26 -15.63 -13.87
CA ILE A 336 29.51 -14.97 -13.49
C ILE A 336 30.07 -15.50 -12.16
N SER A 337 29.19 -15.78 -11.21
CA SER A 337 29.54 -16.24 -9.86
C SER A 337 28.57 -17.33 -9.39
N PRO A 338 28.82 -18.61 -9.77
CA PRO A 338 27.89 -19.72 -9.46
C PRO A 338 27.65 -19.97 -7.98
N GLU A 339 28.57 -19.59 -7.11
CA GLU A 339 28.45 -19.75 -5.65
C GLU A 339 27.89 -18.51 -4.96
N PHE A 340 27.35 -17.52 -5.70
CA PHE A 340 26.78 -16.33 -5.11
C PHE A 340 25.36 -16.60 -4.59
N ALA A 341 25.26 -16.99 -3.33
CA ALA A 341 24.04 -17.47 -2.69
C ALA A 341 22.85 -16.52 -2.83
N GLN A 342 23.08 -15.18 -2.72
CA GLN A 342 22.03 -14.17 -2.87
C GLN A 342 21.41 -14.12 -4.27
N ALA A 343 22.17 -14.49 -5.32
CA ALA A 343 21.66 -14.55 -6.68
C ALA A 343 20.64 -15.71 -6.83
N HIS A 344 20.97 -16.87 -6.26
CA HIS A 344 20.08 -18.02 -6.25
C HIS A 344 18.82 -17.77 -5.41
N ALA A 345 18.98 -17.19 -4.22
CA ALA A 345 17.84 -16.83 -3.35
C ALA A 345 16.91 -15.80 -4.02
N GLY A 346 17.47 -14.79 -4.68
CA GLY A 346 16.69 -13.79 -5.40
C GLY A 346 15.95 -14.38 -6.61
N LEU A 347 16.57 -15.29 -7.35
CA LEU A 347 15.92 -16.00 -8.46
C LEU A 347 14.79 -16.92 -7.96
N ALA A 348 15.01 -17.59 -6.83
CA ALA A 348 13.97 -18.38 -6.17
C ALA A 348 12.75 -17.54 -5.81
N ASP A 349 12.98 -16.33 -5.30
CA ASP A 349 11.92 -15.38 -4.98
C ASP A 349 11.16 -14.91 -6.23
N VAL A 350 11.85 -14.67 -7.35
CA VAL A 350 11.21 -14.33 -8.63
C VAL A 350 10.23 -15.43 -9.05
N TYR A 351 10.65 -16.69 -9.04
CA TYR A 351 9.78 -17.81 -9.45
C TYR A 351 8.61 -17.99 -8.48
N SER A 352 8.86 -17.95 -7.17
CA SER A 352 7.82 -18.09 -6.13
C SER A 352 6.73 -17.01 -6.29
N ILE A 353 7.13 -15.74 -6.36
CA ILE A 353 6.18 -14.63 -6.42
C ILE A 353 5.47 -14.57 -7.77
N ARG A 354 6.17 -14.82 -8.88
CA ARG A 354 5.55 -14.93 -10.21
C ARG A 354 4.48 -16.02 -10.26
N SER A 355 4.77 -17.19 -9.65
CA SER A 355 3.79 -18.28 -9.53
C SER A 355 2.54 -17.84 -8.79
N ILE A 356 2.71 -17.16 -7.65
CA ILE A 356 1.59 -16.65 -6.85
C ILE A 356 0.77 -15.63 -7.64
N PHE A 357 1.41 -14.68 -8.32
CA PHE A 357 0.72 -13.70 -9.14
C PHE A 357 -0.10 -14.33 -10.25
N LYS A 358 0.48 -15.30 -10.97
CA LYS A 358 -0.26 -16.09 -11.97
C LYS A 358 -1.41 -16.88 -11.34
N GLY A 359 -1.18 -17.50 -10.18
CA GLY A 359 -2.20 -18.25 -9.46
C GLY A 359 -3.36 -17.36 -8.99
N VAL A 360 -3.07 -16.15 -8.50
CA VAL A 360 -4.09 -15.19 -8.10
C VAL A 360 -4.92 -14.70 -9.30
N SER A 361 -4.32 -14.51 -10.47
CA SER A 361 -5.02 -14.04 -11.66
C SER A 361 -5.83 -15.12 -12.38
N SER A 362 -5.33 -16.37 -12.40
CA SER A 362 -5.96 -17.48 -13.12
C SER A 362 -6.82 -18.40 -12.24
N GLY A 363 -6.60 -18.38 -10.92
CA GLY A 363 -7.13 -19.38 -9.99
C GLY A 363 -6.33 -20.68 -9.94
N ASN A 364 -5.26 -20.82 -10.74
CA ASN A 364 -4.42 -22.02 -10.85
C ASN A 364 -2.96 -21.66 -10.65
N LEU A 365 -2.31 -22.30 -9.67
CA LEU A 365 -0.91 -22.04 -9.35
C LEU A 365 0.03 -22.82 -10.30
N PRO A 366 0.96 -22.18 -11.01
CA PRO A 366 1.96 -22.87 -11.83
C PRO A 366 2.93 -23.69 -10.95
N ALA A 367 2.80 -25.00 -10.96
CA ALA A 367 3.63 -25.90 -10.14
C ALA A 367 5.12 -25.85 -10.53
N GLU A 368 5.43 -25.69 -11.82
CA GLU A 368 6.81 -25.67 -12.32
C GLU A 368 7.64 -24.52 -11.72
N ASP A 369 7.09 -23.31 -11.69
CA ASP A 369 7.77 -22.15 -11.07
C ASP A 369 8.01 -22.38 -9.58
N MET A 370 7.07 -23.03 -8.87
CA MET A 370 7.19 -23.31 -7.43
C MET A 370 8.27 -24.38 -7.14
N GLU A 371 8.36 -25.44 -7.96
CA GLU A 371 9.42 -26.44 -7.82
C GLU A 371 10.81 -25.83 -8.08
N ARG A 372 10.96 -25.01 -9.11
CA ARG A 372 12.20 -24.28 -9.38
C ARG A 372 12.57 -23.34 -8.22
N ALA A 373 11.59 -22.64 -7.64
CA ALA A 373 11.81 -21.81 -6.47
C ALA A 373 12.39 -22.59 -5.29
N LYS A 374 11.81 -23.78 -5.00
CA LYS A 374 12.29 -24.69 -3.95
C LYS A 374 13.73 -25.15 -4.20
N GLU A 375 14.02 -25.62 -5.41
CA GLU A 375 15.37 -26.11 -5.76
C GLU A 375 16.42 -25.01 -5.55
N LEU A 376 16.18 -23.82 -6.06
CA LEU A 376 17.09 -22.68 -5.95
C LEU A 376 17.24 -22.18 -4.51
N ALA A 377 16.15 -22.11 -3.74
CA ALA A 377 16.20 -21.73 -2.33
C ALA A 377 16.98 -22.75 -1.50
N THR A 378 16.79 -24.03 -1.77
CA THR A 378 17.54 -25.11 -1.11
C THR A 378 19.03 -25.03 -1.43
N PHE A 379 19.38 -24.81 -2.70
CA PHE A 379 20.76 -24.62 -3.12
C PHE A 379 21.40 -23.39 -2.46
N ALA A 380 20.68 -22.25 -2.44
CA ALA A 380 21.14 -21.02 -1.80
C ALA A 380 21.45 -21.21 -0.30
N LEU A 381 20.58 -21.96 0.42
CA LEU A 381 20.81 -22.30 1.83
C LEU A 381 21.98 -23.28 2.04
N GLY A 382 22.29 -24.11 1.06
CA GLY A 382 23.50 -24.94 1.05
C GLY A 382 24.78 -24.10 0.99
N LEU A 383 24.73 -22.93 0.32
CA LEU A 383 25.83 -21.98 0.21
C LEU A 383 25.90 -21.03 1.43
N ASP A 384 24.76 -20.51 1.85
CA ASP A 384 24.64 -19.60 3.01
C ASP A 384 23.35 -19.87 3.81
N PRO A 385 23.43 -20.62 4.93
CA PRO A 385 22.29 -20.93 5.77
C PRO A 385 21.65 -19.71 6.47
N SER A 386 22.27 -18.53 6.43
CA SER A 386 21.77 -17.32 7.07
C SER A 386 20.85 -16.47 6.18
N LEU A 387 20.53 -16.93 4.96
CA LEU A 387 19.65 -16.25 4.03
C LEU A 387 18.17 -16.39 4.44
N GLY A 388 17.66 -15.39 5.17
CA GLY A 388 16.28 -15.38 5.63
C GLY A 388 15.26 -15.42 4.48
N GLU A 389 15.55 -14.76 3.34
CA GLU A 389 14.70 -14.77 2.15
C GLU A 389 14.54 -16.19 1.57
N ALA A 390 15.59 -16.99 1.52
CA ALA A 390 15.49 -18.36 1.01
C ALA A 390 14.65 -19.26 1.94
N HIS A 391 14.72 -19.07 3.27
CA HIS A 391 13.79 -19.68 4.20
C HIS A 391 12.34 -19.24 3.96
N GLY A 392 12.13 -17.95 3.65
CA GLY A 392 10.80 -17.41 3.27
C GLY A 392 10.22 -18.10 2.05
N THR A 393 11.02 -18.26 1.00
CA THR A 393 10.62 -18.95 -0.24
C THR A 393 10.24 -20.43 0.03
N LEU A 394 11.04 -21.15 0.82
CA LEU A 394 10.71 -22.53 1.21
C LEU A 394 9.43 -22.59 2.05
N ALA A 395 9.25 -21.68 2.99
CA ALA A 395 8.02 -21.63 3.79
C ALA A 395 6.77 -21.41 2.92
N ILE A 396 6.86 -20.57 1.91
CA ILE A 396 5.78 -20.37 0.93
C ILE A 396 5.52 -21.67 0.16
N TYR A 397 6.56 -22.31 -0.36
CA TYR A 397 6.43 -23.61 -1.04
C TYR A 397 5.70 -24.63 -0.16
N GLU A 398 6.11 -24.77 1.12
CA GLU A 398 5.52 -25.73 2.05
C GLU A 398 4.05 -25.43 2.41
N ILE A 399 3.64 -24.14 2.40
CA ILE A 399 2.20 -23.79 2.52
C ILE A 399 1.40 -24.43 1.38
N TYR A 400 1.90 -24.32 0.15
CA TYR A 400 1.24 -24.87 -1.03
C TYR A 400 1.31 -26.41 -1.08
N ALA A 401 2.41 -26.98 -0.62
CA ALA A 401 2.56 -28.43 -0.43
C ALA A 401 1.75 -28.97 0.77
N ARG A 402 1.15 -28.08 1.60
CA ARG A 402 0.42 -28.39 2.82
C ARG A 402 1.27 -29.03 3.93
N ASP A 403 2.58 -28.95 3.88
CA ASP A 403 3.44 -29.23 5.04
C ASP A 403 3.54 -27.98 5.93
N PHE A 404 2.46 -27.72 6.64
CA PHE A 404 2.38 -26.56 7.53
C PHE A 404 3.41 -26.59 8.67
N ALA A 405 3.86 -27.78 9.07
CA ALA A 405 4.89 -27.92 10.09
C ALA A 405 6.27 -27.48 9.57
N ALA A 406 6.61 -27.87 8.34
CA ALA A 406 7.82 -27.38 7.68
C ALA A 406 7.75 -25.87 7.44
N ALA A 407 6.62 -25.36 6.94
CA ALA A 407 6.41 -23.92 6.74
C ALA A 407 6.62 -23.12 8.04
N GLU A 408 6.07 -23.58 9.17
CA GLU A 408 6.21 -22.91 10.47
C GLU A 408 7.67 -22.89 10.95
N ARG A 409 8.42 -23.97 10.74
CA ARG A 409 9.87 -24.03 11.04
C ARG A 409 10.65 -23.00 10.21
N HIS A 410 10.43 -22.95 8.89
CA HIS A 410 11.10 -22.02 8.00
C HIS A 410 10.76 -20.55 8.34
N PHE A 411 9.49 -20.22 8.61
CA PHE A 411 9.12 -18.88 9.08
C PHE A 411 9.76 -18.54 10.43
N GLY A 412 9.84 -19.49 11.35
CA GLY A 412 10.54 -19.32 12.63
C GLY A 412 12.00 -18.93 12.44
N ILE A 413 12.72 -19.63 11.57
CA ILE A 413 14.13 -19.32 11.25
C ILE A 413 14.23 -17.96 10.56
N MET A 414 13.42 -17.71 9.56
CA MET A 414 13.42 -16.44 8.82
C MET A 414 13.21 -15.24 9.74
N LEU A 415 12.20 -15.28 10.62
CA LEU A 415 11.89 -14.19 11.55
C LEU A 415 12.90 -14.07 12.70
N ALA A 416 13.60 -15.16 13.06
CA ALA A 416 14.73 -15.09 13.98
C ALA A 416 15.94 -14.39 13.34
N LEU A 417 16.20 -14.64 12.05
CA LEU A 417 17.27 -14.00 11.28
C LEU A 417 16.94 -12.52 10.96
N ASN A 418 15.67 -12.21 10.68
CA ASN A 418 15.21 -10.86 10.39
C ASN A 418 13.82 -10.59 10.98
N PRO A 419 13.73 -10.12 12.24
CA PRO A 419 12.46 -9.85 12.92
C PRO A 419 11.68 -8.65 12.33
N ASN A 420 12.32 -7.87 11.47
CA ASN A 420 11.72 -6.71 10.80
C ASN A 420 11.33 -6.99 9.34
N TYR A 421 11.35 -8.24 8.89
CA TYR A 421 10.95 -8.61 7.54
C TYR A 421 9.42 -8.55 7.40
N ALA A 422 8.90 -7.39 7.02
CA ALA A 422 7.47 -7.12 6.92
C ALA A 422 6.73 -8.13 6.03
N TYR A 423 7.32 -8.48 4.88
CA TYR A 423 6.76 -9.45 3.94
C TYR A 423 6.73 -10.87 4.52
N GLY A 424 7.73 -11.22 5.34
CA GLY A 424 7.74 -12.48 6.08
C GLY A 424 6.60 -12.58 7.10
N HIS A 425 6.30 -11.50 7.82
CA HIS A 425 5.14 -11.44 8.70
C HIS A 425 3.81 -11.57 7.93
N LEU A 426 3.73 -10.99 6.71
CA LEU A 426 2.55 -11.15 5.85
C LEU A 426 2.34 -12.62 5.47
N TRP A 427 3.37 -13.31 5.02
CA TRP A 427 3.27 -14.73 4.66
C TRP A 427 3.03 -15.63 5.86
N HIS A 428 3.60 -15.30 7.02
CA HIS A 428 3.28 -16.00 8.26
C HIS A 428 1.80 -15.84 8.64
N ALA A 429 1.20 -14.66 8.38
CA ALA A 429 -0.24 -14.46 8.55
C ALA A 429 -1.07 -15.34 7.59
N HIS A 430 -0.61 -15.55 6.35
CA HIS A 430 -1.23 -16.49 5.42
C HIS A 430 -1.17 -17.93 5.93
N LEU A 431 -0.04 -18.37 6.50
CA LEU A 431 0.06 -19.70 7.13
C LEU A 431 -0.92 -19.86 8.29
N PHE A 432 -1.00 -18.88 9.19
CA PHE A 432 -1.94 -18.92 10.31
C PHE A 432 -3.39 -18.99 9.82
N LEU A 433 -3.74 -18.21 8.79
CA LEU A 433 -5.08 -18.27 8.20
C LEU A 433 -5.37 -19.64 7.58
N ALA A 434 -4.41 -20.20 6.82
CA ALA A 434 -4.55 -21.55 6.23
C ALA A 434 -4.81 -22.63 7.28
N ARG A 435 -4.26 -22.46 8.49
CA ARG A 435 -4.46 -23.35 9.65
C ARG A 435 -5.67 -23.00 10.51
N GLY A 436 -6.51 -22.03 10.12
CA GLY A 436 -7.66 -21.59 10.90
C GLY A 436 -7.33 -20.73 12.14
N ARG A 437 -6.08 -20.32 12.33
CA ARG A 437 -5.58 -19.51 13.47
C ARG A 437 -5.76 -18.02 13.22
N ILE A 438 -7.01 -17.54 13.13
CA ILE A 438 -7.35 -16.16 12.67
C ILE A 438 -6.76 -15.09 13.59
N ASP A 439 -6.76 -15.29 14.90
CA ASP A 439 -6.24 -14.33 15.88
C ASP A 439 -4.73 -14.11 15.72
N GLU A 440 -3.99 -15.17 15.43
CA GLU A 440 -2.56 -15.10 15.17
C GLU A 440 -2.27 -14.54 13.77
N ALA A 441 -3.11 -14.87 12.78
CA ALA A 441 -3.05 -14.26 11.46
C ALA A 441 -3.23 -12.74 11.54
N LEU A 442 -4.21 -12.27 12.31
CA LEU A 442 -4.44 -10.83 12.49
C LEU A 442 -3.26 -10.13 13.17
N LYS A 443 -2.69 -10.72 14.24
CA LYS A 443 -1.49 -10.17 14.91
C LYS A 443 -0.29 -10.09 13.97
N ALA A 444 -0.07 -11.13 13.15
CA ALA A 444 1.02 -11.15 12.18
C ALA A 444 0.80 -10.10 11.07
N ALA A 445 -0.43 -9.94 10.57
CA ALA A 445 -0.79 -8.91 9.60
C ALA A 445 -0.66 -7.48 10.19
N GLU A 446 -1.02 -7.29 11.45
CA GLU A 446 -0.78 -6.04 12.18
C GLU A 446 0.71 -5.73 12.30
N ARG A 447 1.54 -6.75 12.59
CA ARG A 447 2.99 -6.57 12.62
C ARG A 447 3.54 -6.21 11.25
N SER A 448 3.09 -6.88 10.18
CA SER A 448 3.47 -6.56 8.80
C SER A 448 3.13 -5.11 8.44
N THR A 449 1.88 -4.68 8.69
CA THR A 449 1.46 -3.30 8.41
C THR A 449 2.15 -2.26 9.29
N ALA A 450 2.56 -2.62 10.50
CA ALA A 450 3.34 -1.74 11.36
C ALA A 450 4.78 -1.54 10.86
N LEU A 451 5.38 -2.54 10.22
CA LEU A 451 6.71 -2.49 9.61
C LEU A 451 6.69 -1.86 8.22
N ASP A 452 5.62 -2.10 7.46
CA ASP A 452 5.43 -1.59 6.10
C ASP A 452 4.07 -0.85 5.97
N PRO A 453 3.98 0.37 6.53
CA PRO A 453 2.70 1.08 6.62
C PRO A 453 2.10 1.48 5.27
N LEU A 454 2.88 1.54 4.20
CA LEU A 454 2.41 1.85 2.85
C LEU A 454 2.23 0.61 1.97
N SER A 455 2.45 -0.59 2.53
CA SER A 455 2.28 -1.85 1.80
C SER A 455 0.81 -2.14 1.54
N VAL A 456 0.46 -2.10 0.28
CA VAL A 456 -0.87 -2.41 -0.22
C VAL A 456 -1.25 -3.86 0.05
N PRO A 457 -0.42 -4.88 -0.26
CA PRO A 457 -0.74 -6.28 0.03
C PRO A 457 -0.98 -6.55 1.52
N ALA A 458 -0.14 -5.98 2.41
CA ALA A 458 -0.27 -6.17 3.85
C ALA A 458 -1.58 -5.56 4.40
N ARG A 459 -1.95 -4.36 3.91
CA ARG A 459 -3.20 -3.70 4.30
C ARG A 459 -4.43 -4.44 3.77
N GLY A 460 -4.40 -4.87 2.51
CA GLY A 460 -5.50 -5.64 1.92
C GLY A 460 -5.73 -6.95 2.67
N PHE A 461 -4.68 -7.68 3.00
CA PHE A 461 -4.79 -8.90 3.77
C PHE A 461 -5.29 -8.67 5.20
N ARG A 462 -4.79 -7.62 5.87
CA ARG A 462 -5.30 -7.22 7.18
C ARG A 462 -6.77 -6.84 7.13
N SER A 463 -7.21 -6.09 6.12
CA SER A 463 -8.62 -5.73 5.93
C SER A 463 -9.50 -6.97 5.73
N MET A 464 -9.04 -7.96 4.96
CA MET A 464 -9.75 -9.22 4.81
C MET A 464 -9.90 -9.96 6.16
N LEU A 465 -8.85 -10.02 6.97
CA LEU A 465 -8.92 -10.64 8.31
C LEU A 465 -9.84 -9.88 9.27
N LEU A 466 -9.89 -8.55 9.17
CA LEU A 466 -10.83 -7.71 9.91
C LEU A 466 -12.28 -7.99 9.50
N ASN A 467 -12.56 -8.17 8.22
CA ASN A 467 -13.88 -8.59 7.73
C ASN A 467 -14.29 -9.95 8.30
N LEU A 468 -13.39 -10.95 8.28
CA LEU A 468 -13.63 -12.26 8.88
C LEU A 468 -13.94 -12.16 10.38
N SER A 469 -13.34 -11.18 11.06
CA SER A 469 -13.54 -10.91 12.48
C SER A 469 -14.74 -9.97 12.76
N GLN A 470 -15.54 -9.62 11.75
CA GLN A 470 -16.67 -8.68 11.82
C GLN A 470 -16.30 -7.28 12.35
N ARG A 471 -15.05 -6.85 12.14
CA ARG A 471 -14.54 -5.50 12.45
C ARG A 471 -14.63 -4.63 11.19
N TYR A 472 -15.84 -4.41 10.68
CA TYR A 472 -16.09 -3.85 9.35
C TYR A 472 -15.63 -2.40 9.18
N ASP A 473 -15.85 -1.54 10.18
CA ASP A 473 -15.40 -0.14 10.14
C ASP A 473 -13.86 -0.03 10.07
N GLU A 474 -13.17 -0.89 10.81
CA GLU A 474 -11.70 -0.96 10.77
C GLU A 474 -11.20 -1.53 9.42
N ALA A 475 -11.93 -2.48 8.85
CA ALA A 475 -11.61 -3.01 7.53
C ALA A 475 -11.71 -1.93 6.45
N ILE A 476 -12.76 -1.10 6.47
CA ILE A 476 -12.96 0.02 5.54
C ILE A 476 -11.85 1.05 5.73
N SER A 477 -11.60 1.52 6.97
CA SER A 477 -10.56 2.52 7.24
C SER A 477 -9.15 2.07 6.86
N THR A 478 -8.86 0.78 6.98
CA THR A 478 -7.59 0.19 6.53
C THR A 478 -7.45 0.28 5.01
N ASN A 479 -8.55 0.06 4.27
CA ASN A 479 -8.59 0.15 2.81
C ASN A 479 -8.52 1.59 2.31
N ASP A 480 -9.25 2.51 2.94
CA ASP A 480 -9.25 3.92 2.55
C ASP A 480 -7.85 4.54 2.63
N LEU A 481 -7.11 4.20 3.69
CA LEU A 481 -5.72 4.65 3.82
C LEU A 481 -4.82 4.07 2.72
N ALA A 482 -5.01 2.83 2.34
CA ALA A 482 -4.23 2.20 1.28
C ALA A 482 -4.59 2.74 -0.11
N ALA A 483 -5.87 2.98 -0.38
CA ALA A 483 -6.34 3.60 -1.62
C ALA A 483 -5.81 5.03 -1.79
N ALA A 484 -5.74 5.81 -0.70
CA ALA A 484 -5.19 7.16 -0.72
C ALA A 484 -3.67 7.22 -1.02
N LEU A 485 -2.96 6.11 -0.86
CA LEU A 485 -1.51 6.03 -1.07
C LEU A 485 -1.12 5.49 -2.46
N ASN A 486 -2.08 4.98 -3.21
CA ASN A 486 -1.89 4.42 -4.56
C ASN A 486 -2.54 5.28 -5.62
N ASP A 487 -1.78 5.68 -6.64
CA ASP A 487 -2.27 6.43 -7.81
C ASP A 487 -3.05 5.54 -8.82
N GLY A 488 -3.49 4.34 -8.43
CA GLY A 488 -4.17 3.41 -9.33
C GLY A 488 -5.11 2.42 -8.62
N PRO A 489 -6.00 1.75 -9.37
CA PRO A 489 -6.91 0.76 -8.82
C PRO A 489 -6.12 -0.45 -8.33
N PHE A 490 -5.85 -0.55 -7.05
CA PHE A 490 -5.35 -1.77 -6.44
C PHE A 490 -6.50 -2.59 -5.85
N MET A 491 -6.66 -3.71 -6.35
CA MET A 491 -7.81 -4.57 -6.56
C MET A 491 -8.34 -5.34 -5.37
N GLY A 492 -7.52 -5.58 -4.36
CA GLY A 492 -7.95 -6.28 -3.16
C GLY A 492 -8.79 -5.39 -2.22
N PHE A 493 -8.79 -4.07 -2.45
CA PHE A 493 -9.48 -3.15 -1.55
C PHE A 493 -10.97 -3.02 -1.84
N ASP A 494 -11.34 -2.93 -3.12
CA ASP A 494 -12.75 -2.75 -3.47
C ASP A 494 -13.58 -3.97 -3.05
N SER A 495 -13.04 -5.20 -3.11
CA SER A 495 -13.78 -6.41 -2.72
C SER A 495 -13.93 -6.54 -1.21
N THR A 496 -12.86 -6.31 -0.43
CA THR A 496 -12.97 -6.32 1.03
C THR A 496 -13.84 -5.16 1.54
N ARG A 497 -13.81 -3.99 0.88
CA ARG A 497 -14.71 -2.87 1.14
C ARG A 497 -16.16 -3.21 0.76
N CYS A 498 -16.38 -3.87 -0.38
CA CYS A 498 -17.71 -4.28 -0.84
C CYS A 498 -18.44 -5.13 0.22
N PHE A 499 -17.77 -6.17 0.73
CA PHE A 499 -18.33 -7.04 1.75
C PHE A 499 -18.57 -6.31 3.09
N ALA A 500 -17.62 -5.48 3.55
CA ALA A 500 -17.77 -4.69 4.77
C ALA A 500 -18.94 -3.69 4.66
N THR A 501 -19.04 -2.99 3.53
CA THR A 501 -20.11 -2.01 3.25
C THR A 501 -21.48 -2.69 3.26
N PHE A 502 -21.60 -3.88 2.64
CA PHE A 502 -22.81 -4.70 2.70
C PHE A 502 -23.16 -5.10 4.13
N SER A 503 -22.18 -5.57 4.91
CA SER A 503 -22.38 -6.03 6.29
C SER A 503 -22.80 -4.92 7.25
N LEU A 504 -22.45 -3.65 6.92
CA LEU A 504 -22.92 -2.45 7.62
C LEU A 504 -24.30 -1.95 7.15
N GLY A 505 -24.98 -2.70 6.27
CA GLY A 505 -26.33 -2.37 5.78
C GLY A 505 -26.38 -1.35 4.63
N ARG A 506 -25.25 -0.92 4.08
CA ARG A 506 -25.14 0.05 2.98
C ARG A 506 -25.31 -0.65 1.62
N LYS A 507 -26.50 -1.20 1.36
CA LYS A 507 -26.78 -2.15 0.27
C LYS A 507 -26.53 -1.59 -1.12
N ASP A 508 -27.01 -0.38 -1.42
CA ASP A 508 -26.87 0.22 -2.76
C ASP A 508 -25.41 0.52 -3.10
N GLU A 509 -24.63 1.04 -2.14
CA GLU A 509 -23.20 1.26 -2.31
C GLU A 509 -22.45 -0.07 -2.53
N ALA A 510 -22.77 -1.08 -1.74
CA ALA A 510 -22.18 -2.41 -1.88
C ALA A 510 -22.48 -3.04 -3.24
N ALA A 511 -23.73 -2.92 -3.75
CA ALA A 511 -24.11 -3.41 -5.07
C ALA A 511 -23.32 -2.71 -6.20
N ASN A 512 -23.13 -1.40 -6.10
CA ASN A 512 -22.33 -0.64 -7.07
C ASN A 512 -20.86 -1.05 -7.05
N LEU A 513 -20.27 -1.24 -5.86
CA LEU A 513 -18.92 -1.77 -5.71
C LEU A 513 -18.78 -3.18 -6.31
N ALA A 514 -19.77 -4.05 -6.04
CA ALA A 514 -19.77 -5.42 -6.56
C ALA A 514 -19.78 -5.46 -8.11
N ARG A 515 -20.63 -4.62 -8.75
CA ARG A 515 -20.64 -4.51 -10.23
C ARG A 515 -19.30 -4.01 -10.76
N LYS A 516 -18.72 -2.98 -10.12
CA LYS A 516 -17.40 -2.46 -10.50
C LYS A 516 -16.32 -3.56 -10.46
N ILE A 517 -16.27 -4.36 -9.39
CA ILE A 517 -15.29 -5.45 -9.21
C ILE A 517 -15.44 -6.51 -10.29
N LEU A 518 -16.66 -6.94 -10.60
CA LEU A 518 -16.91 -8.01 -11.57
C LEU A 518 -16.59 -7.62 -13.02
N PHE A 519 -16.60 -6.33 -13.35
CA PHE A 519 -16.31 -5.82 -14.69
C PHE A 519 -14.99 -5.02 -14.77
N ASP A 520 -14.18 -5.03 -13.73
CA ASP A 520 -12.83 -4.45 -13.77
C ASP A 520 -11.94 -5.23 -14.75
N ASP A 521 -11.26 -4.53 -15.64
CA ASP A 521 -10.42 -5.14 -16.68
C ASP A 521 -9.08 -5.66 -16.15
N SER A 522 -8.74 -5.36 -14.90
CA SER A 522 -7.54 -5.86 -14.27
C SER A 522 -7.63 -7.38 -14.05
N PRO A 523 -6.61 -8.16 -14.48
CA PRO A 523 -6.58 -9.63 -14.29
C PRO A 523 -6.73 -10.05 -12.83
N PHE A 524 -6.30 -9.23 -11.92
CA PHE A 524 -6.42 -9.47 -10.50
C PHE A 524 -7.83 -9.20 -9.95
N ALA A 525 -8.56 -8.19 -10.41
CA ALA A 525 -9.92 -7.92 -9.94
C ALA A 525 -10.89 -9.03 -10.30
N ARG A 526 -10.71 -9.63 -11.48
CA ARG A 526 -11.57 -10.70 -11.98
C ARG A 526 -11.38 -12.03 -11.26
N GLY A 527 -10.27 -12.22 -10.56
CA GLY A 527 -9.94 -13.47 -9.92
C GLY A 527 -10.25 -13.46 -8.42
N TRP A 528 -9.32 -12.91 -7.68
CA TRP A 528 -9.34 -12.98 -6.21
C TRP A 528 -10.43 -12.11 -5.62
N LEU A 529 -11.31 -12.69 -4.82
CA LEU A 529 -12.43 -12.02 -4.14
C LEU A 529 -13.64 -11.62 -5.03
N SER A 530 -13.71 -12.07 -6.28
CA SER A 530 -14.92 -11.92 -7.12
C SER A 530 -16.14 -12.63 -6.54
N ASP A 531 -15.94 -13.65 -5.71
CA ASP A 531 -16.99 -14.34 -4.96
C ASP A 531 -17.64 -13.45 -3.88
N ASP A 532 -16.90 -12.52 -3.25
CA ASP A 532 -17.49 -11.52 -2.36
C ASP A 532 -18.48 -10.63 -3.13
N ALA A 533 -18.06 -10.17 -4.32
CA ALA A 533 -18.93 -9.36 -5.18
C ALA A 533 -20.14 -10.14 -5.66
N ALA A 534 -19.99 -11.39 -6.07
CA ALA A 534 -21.09 -12.27 -6.46
C ALA A 534 -22.06 -12.52 -5.31
N TYR A 535 -21.54 -12.78 -4.10
CA TYR A 535 -22.35 -12.95 -2.90
C TYR A 535 -23.13 -11.68 -2.55
N VAL A 536 -22.48 -10.51 -2.57
CA VAL A 536 -23.14 -9.22 -2.29
C VAL A 536 -24.21 -8.92 -3.32
N LEU A 537 -23.98 -9.13 -4.61
CA LEU A 537 -25.00 -8.95 -5.64
C LEU A 537 -26.22 -9.82 -5.40
N LYS A 538 -26.04 -11.11 -5.11
CA LYS A 538 -27.16 -12.01 -4.78
C LYS A 538 -28.02 -11.49 -3.62
N GLN A 539 -27.43 -10.78 -2.66
CA GLN A 539 -28.14 -10.26 -1.48
C GLN A 539 -28.74 -8.87 -1.68
N THR A 540 -28.38 -8.16 -2.75
CA THR A 540 -28.69 -6.73 -2.91
C THR A 540 -29.51 -6.40 -4.15
N VAL A 541 -29.53 -7.28 -5.16
CA VAL A 541 -30.29 -7.10 -6.40
C VAL A 541 -31.20 -8.31 -6.67
N PRO A 542 -32.15 -8.25 -7.63
CA PRO A 542 -32.95 -9.40 -8.05
C PRO A 542 -32.03 -10.56 -8.48
N TYR A 543 -32.45 -11.80 -8.13
CA TYR A 543 -31.63 -12.99 -8.35
C TYR A 543 -31.23 -13.20 -9.83
N GLU A 544 -32.19 -12.94 -10.75
CA GLU A 544 -31.94 -13.04 -12.19
C GLU A 544 -30.85 -12.07 -12.67
N GLU A 545 -30.86 -10.82 -12.18
CA GLU A 545 -29.83 -9.81 -12.44
C GLU A 545 -28.48 -10.24 -11.89
N ALA A 546 -28.44 -10.79 -10.68
CA ALA A 546 -27.22 -11.31 -10.08
C ALA A 546 -26.62 -12.45 -10.93
N CYS A 547 -27.46 -13.42 -11.34
CA CYS A 547 -27.04 -14.54 -12.19
C CYS A 547 -26.50 -14.09 -13.55
N GLU A 548 -27.18 -13.14 -14.22
CA GLU A 548 -26.74 -12.59 -15.50
C GLU A 548 -25.37 -11.87 -15.36
N THR A 549 -25.26 -11.02 -14.34
CA THR A 549 -24.05 -10.22 -14.09
C THR A 549 -22.85 -11.11 -13.78
N VAL A 550 -23.01 -12.06 -12.86
CA VAL A 550 -21.95 -13.02 -12.49
C VAL A 550 -21.65 -13.97 -13.65
N GLY A 551 -22.65 -14.37 -14.42
CA GLY A 551 -22.47 -15.19 -15.63
C GLY A 551 -21.56 -14.53 -16.67
N LYS A 552 -21.76 -13.23 -16.92
CA LYS A 552 -20.88 -12.44 -17.81
C LYS A 552 -19.44 -12.34 -17.26
N ALA A 553 -19.28 -12.09 -15.96
CA ALA A 553 -17.97 -12.04 -15.33
C ALA A 553 -17.23 -13.38 -15.41
N ARG A 554 -17.94 -14.50 -15.16
CA ARG A 554 -17.40 -15.86 -15.28
C ARG A 554 -16.95 -16.20 -16.71
N ALA A 555 -17.69 -15.78 -17.72
CA ALA A 555 -17.34 -16.01 -19.12
C ALA A 555 -16.01 -15.37 -19.55
N ALA A 556 -15.52 -14.39 -18.79
CA ALA A 556 -14.23 -13.74 -19.03
C ALA A 556 -13.05 -14.42 -18.32
N LEU A 557 -13.31 -15.44 -17.47
CA LEU A 557 -12.26 -16.21 -16.78
C LEU A 557 -11.75 -17.36 -17.67
N PRO A 558 -10.50 -17.82 -17.45
CA PRO A 558 -10.02 -19.07 -18.05
C PRO A 558 -10.96 -20.24 -17.74
N PRO A 559 -11.19 -21.19 -18.67
CA PRO A 559 -12.16 -22.27 -18.47
C PRO A 559 -11.88 -23.18 -17.27
N ASP A 560 -10.62 -23.31 -16.90
CA ASP A 560 -10.13 -24.14 -15.79
C ASP A 560 -9.96 -23.36 -14.48
N SER A 561 -10.37 -22.09 -14.43
CA SER A 561 -10.23 -21.24 -13.25
C SER A 561 -11.05 -21.77 -12.08
N SER A 562 -10.42 -21.93 -10.92
CA SER A 562 -11.10 -22.30 -9.68
C SER A 562 -12.13 -21.26 -9.18
N TYR A 563 -12.02 -20.02 -9.65
CA TYR A 563 -12.97 -18.96 -9.32
C TYR A 563 -14.38 -19.21 -9.90
N HIS A 564 -14.51 -20.05 -10.93
CA HIS A 564 -15.83 -20.50 -11.39
C HIS A 564 -16.62 -21.15 -10.26
N GLY A 565 -15.97 -22.00 -9.45
CA GLY A 565 -16.60 -22.68 -8.33
C GLY A 565 -17.04 -21.74 -7.20
N THR A 566 -16.17 -20.80 -6.79
CA THR A 566 -16.52 -19.87 -5.70
C THR A 566 -17.63 -18.91 -6.09
N MET A 567 -17.66 -18.42 -7.35
CA MET A 567 -18.73 -17.57 -7.86
C MET A 567 -20.06 -18.33 -8.02
N LEU A 568 -20.04 -19.59 -8.47
CA LEU A 568 -21.22 -20.45 -8.52
C LEU A 568 -21.77 -20.69 -7.11
N GLN A 569 -20.91 -21.00 -6.15
CA GLN A 569 -21.31 -21.17 -4.76
C GLN A 569 -21.92 -19.88 -4.18
N ALA A 570 -21.36 -18.72 -4.52
CA ALA A 570 -21.91 -17.43 -4.08
C ALA A 570 -23.35 -17.23 -4.56
N LEU A 571 -23.69 -17.70 -5.77
CA LEU A 571 -25.07 -17.72 -6.28
C LEU A 571 -25.94 -18.84 -5.67
N GLY A 572 -25.35 -19.85 -5.04
CA GLY A 572 -26.04 -21.00 -4.44
C GLY A 572 -26.07 -22.25 -5.32
N HIS A 573 -25.28 -22.31 -6.37
CA HIS A 573 -25.14 -23.45 -7.29
C HIS A 573 -24.04 -24.42 -6.82
N PHE A 574 -24.18 -24.97 -5.61
CA PHE A 574 -23.11 -25.76 -4.97
C PHE A 574 -22.75 -27.01 -5.77
N GLU A 575 -23.71 -27.70 -6.34
CA GLU A 575 -23.47 -28.92 -7.14
C GLU A 575 -22.61 -28.63 -8.39
N GLU A 576 -22.92 -27.55 -9.10
CA GLU A 576 -22.16 -27.09 -10.25
C GLU A 576 -20.78 -26.54 -9.87
N ALA A 577 -20.62 -26.06 -8.64
CA ALA A 577 -19.36 -25.53 -8.11
C ALA A 577 -18.35 -26.61 -7.76
N LEU A 578 -18.80 -27.80 -7.34
CA LEU A 578 -17.95 -28.87 -6.79
C LEU A 578 -16.75 -29.23 -7.67
N PRO A 579 -16.87 -29.46 -8.99
CA PRO A 579 -15.71 -29.83 -9.83
C PRO A 579 -14.59 -28.79 -9.81
N PHE A 580 -14.94 -27.50 -9.76
CA PHE A 580 -13.97 -26.41 -9.70
C PHE A 580 -13.33 -26.28 -8.31
N LEU A 581 -14.13 -26.47 -7.26
CA LEU A 581 -13.68 -26.35 -5.86
C LEU A 581 -12.72 -27.48 -5.49
N GLU A 582 -12.89 -28.66 -6.04
CA GLU A 582 -12.00 -29.80 -5.84
C GLU A 582 -10.59 -29.57 -6.39
N ALA A 583 -10.45 -28.69 -7.39
CA ALA A 583 -9.18 -28.30 -7.98
C ALA A 583 -8.54 -27.07 -7.29
N THR A 584 -9.21 -26.47 -6.28
CA THR A 584 -8.78 -25.19 -5.68
C THR A 584 -7.48 -25.35 -4.88
N PRO A 585 -6.46 -24.49 -5.09
CA PRO A 585 -5.22 -24.50 -4.32
C PRO A 585 -5.45 -24.30 -2.81
N ALA A 586 -4.62 -24.92 -1.98
CA ALA A 586 -4.76 -24.94 -0.52
C ALA A 586 -4.90 -23.55 0.15
N VAL A 587 -4.24 -22.52 -0.37
CA VAL A 587 -4.30 -21.15 0.17
C VAL A 587 -5.67 -20.49 -0.05
N LEU A 588 -6.34 -20.79 -1.17
CA LEU A 588 -7.69 -20.31 -1.44
C LEU A 588 -8.75 -21.01 -0.58
N GLN A 589 -8.43 -22.22 -0.09
CA GLN A 589 -9.34 -23.04 0.72
C GLN A 589 -9.63 -22.43 2.09
N SER A 590 -8.76 -21.56 2.63
CA SER A 590 -9.03 -20.90 3.92
C SER A 590 -10.36 -20.11 3.93
N ARG A 591 -10.84 -19.64 2.78
CA ARG A 591 -12.15 -18.99 2.66
C ARG A 591 -13.32 -19.92 2.93
N LEU A 592 -13.18 -21.23 2.66
CA LEU A 592 -14.17 -22.26 2.97
C LEU A 592 -14.52 -22.28 4.46
N TYR A 593 -13.56 -21.93 5.32
CA TYR A 593 -13.74 -22.02 6.76
C TYR A 593 -14.60 -20.88 7.32
N PHE A 594 -14.50 -19.68 6.77
CA PHE A 594 -14.94 -18.47 7.45
C PHE A 594 -16.01 -17.68 6.72
N HIS A 595 -15.99 -17.67 5.37
CA HIS A 595 -16.83 -16.76 4.62
C HIS A 595 -18.32 -17.17 4.71
N PRO A 596 -19.27 -16.21 4.95
CA PRO A 596 -20.70 -16.49 5.06
C PRO A 596 -21.34 -17.12 3.83
N LEU A 597 -20.73 -16.96 2.64
CA LEU A 597 -21.24 -17.61 1.42
C LEU A 597 -21.34 -19.14 1.54
N TRP A 598 -20.59 -19.73 2.47
CA TRP A 598 -20.59 -21.19 2.72
C TRP A 598 -21.62 -21.62 3.77
N ASP A 599 -22.20 -20.68 4.54
CA ASP A 599 -23.14 -21.02 5.63
C ASP A 599 -24.32 -21.90 5.18
N PRO A 600 -24.91 -21.68 3.97
CA PRO A 600 -26.03 -22.53 3.50
C PRO A 600 -25.66 -24.00 3.29
N VAL A 601 -24.39 -24.30 3.03
CA VAL A 601 -23.92 -25.67 2.69
C VAL A 601 -23.08 -26.33 3.78
N ARG A 602 -22.82 -25.65 4.91
CA ARG A 602 -21.97 -26.19 6.00
C ARG A 602 -22.50 -27.48 6.63
N THR A 603 -23.81 -27.72 6.54
CA THR A 603 -24.46 -28.96 7.02
C THR A 603 -24.64 -30.00 5.93
N ASP A 604 -24.28 -29.70 4.67
CA ASP A 604 -24.40 -30.62 3.55
C ASP A 604 -23.28 -31.67 3.60
N ALA A 605 -23.62 -32.94 3.45
CA ALA A 605 -22.63 -34.02 3.46
C ALA A 605 -21.58 -33.88 2.35
N ARG A 606 -21.95 -33.31 1.19
CA ARG A 606 -21.02 -33.06 0.08
C ARG A 606 -19.99 -31.99 0.42
N PHE A 607 -20.33 -30.99 1.25
CA PHE A 607 -19.37 -30.02 1.75
C PHE A 607 -18.33 -30.69 2.65
N HIS A 608 -18.73 -31.60 3.53
CA HIS A 608 -17.79 -32.36 4.36
C HIS A 608 -16.95 -33.32 3.53
N GLN A 609 -17.51 -33.94 2.49
CA GLN A 609 -16.75 -34.75 1.54
C GLN A 609 -15.70 -33.90 0.78
N LEU A 610 -16.06 -32.67 0.38
CA LEU A 610 -15.11 -31.73 -0.20
C LEU A 610 -13.97 -31.39 0.76
N LEU A 611 -14.26 -31.08 2.03
CA LEU A 611 -13.22 -30.81 3.04
C LEU A 611 -12.29 -32.02 3.23
N ALA A 612 -12.83 -33.23 3.27
CA ALA A 612 -12.06 -34.47 3.38
C ALA A 612 -11.17 -34.68 2.14
N LYS A 613 -11.73 -34.51 0.94
CA LYS A 613 -10.98 -34.60 -0.32
C LYS A 613 -9.84 -33.59 -0.41
N LEU A 614 -10.08 -32.38 0.06
CA LEU A 614 -9.07 -31.32 0.14
C LEU A 614 -8.11 -31.51 1.34
N GLY A 615 -8.37 -32.47 2.25
CA GLY A 615 -7.56 -32.75 3.42
C GLY A 615 -7.51 -31.58 4.42
N CYS A 616 -8.60 -30.81 4.57
CA CYS A 616 -8.63 -29.58 5.38
C CYS A 616 -9.67 -29.59 6.51
N GLU A 617 -10.14 -30.75 6.91
CA GLU A 617 -11.16 -30.91 7.97
C GLU A 617 -10.68 -30.38 9.33
N THR A 618 -9.42 -30.64 9.68
CA THR A 618 -8.83 -30.18 10.93
C THR A 618 -8.76 -28.67 10.99
N GLU A 619 -8.25 -28.04 9.93
CA GLU A 619 -8.12 -26.58 9.82
C GLU A 619 -9.50 -25.92 9.81
N TYR A 620 -10.49 -26.52 9.15
CA TYR A 620 -11.88 -26.07 9.18
C TYR A 620 -12.43 -26.04 10.61
N LYS A 621 -12.25 -27.12 11.37
CA LYS A 621 -12.72 -27.19 12.77
C LYS A 621 -12.05 -26.13 13.64
N VAL A 622 -10.72 -26.05 13.60
CA VAL A 622 -9.94 -25.05 14.34
C VAL A 622 -10.38 -23.63 13.98
N GLY A 623 -10.57 -23.36 12.69
CA GLY A 623 -10.99 -22.05 12.20
C GLY A 623 -12.38 -21.66 12.69
N ARG A 624 -13.34 -22.57 12.68
CA ARG A 624 -14.70 -22.31 13.19
C ARG A 624 -14.71 -22.04 14.69
N GLU A 625 -13.93 -22.78 15.46
CA GLU A 625 -13.77 -22.58 16.91
C GLU A 625 -13.11 -21.22 17.21
N THR A 626 -12.04 -20.87 16.49
CA THR A 626 -11.34 -19.58 16.65
C THR A 626 -12.26 -18.41 16.29
N LEU A 627 -12.98 -18.51 15.19
CA LEU A 627 -13.92 -17.47 14.78
C LEU A 627 -15.04 -17.27 15.81
N ALA A 628 -15.63 -18.35 16.31
CA ALA A 628 -16.67 -18.28 17.34
C ALA A 628 -16.20 -17.57 18.61
N LYS A 629 -14.95 -17.83 19.04
CA LYS A 629 -14.30 -17.15 20.17
C LYS A 629 -14.12 -15.64 19.91
N ILE A 630 -13.58 -15.27 18.74
CA ILE A 630 -13.36 -13.86 18.37
C ILE A 630 -14.70 -13.10 18.35
N LEU A 631 -15.77 -13.69 17.80
CA LEU A 631 -17.07 -13.06 17.71
C LEU A 631 -17.72 -12.87 19.09
N LEU A 632 -17.51 -13.83 19.99
CA LEU A 632 -17.96 -13.70 21.38
C LEU A 632 -17.25 -12.57 22.12
N GLU A 633 -15.91 -12.46 21.96
CA GLU A 633 -15.11 -11.39 22.56
C GLU A 633 -15.49 -10.01 22.00
N ASN A 634 -15.81 -9.91 20.72
CA ASN A 634 -16.27 -8.66 20.10
C ASN A 634 -17.67 -8.25 20.59
N SER A 635 -18.57 -9.20 20.81
CA SER A 635 -19.92 -8.92 21.33
C SER A 635 -19.92 -8.40 22.77
N THR A 636 -18.94 -8.80 23.58
CA THR A 636 -18.79 -8.36 24.98
C THR A 636 -18.10 -6.98 25.10
N LYS A 637 -17.50 -6.48 24.02
CA LYS A 637 -16.85 -5.15 23.98
C LYS A 637 -17.74 -4.04 23.40
N ARG A 638 -18.89 -4.42 22.81
CA ARG A 638 -19.95 -3.50 22.35
C ARG A 638 -20.97 -3.27 23.47
#